data_c4e692f219197f2c8d5c372c629608f1
#
_entry.id   c4e692f219197f2c8d5c372c629608f1
#
_cell.length_a   1.000
_cell.length_b   1.000
_cell.length_c   1.000
_cell.angle_alpha   90.00
_cell.angle_beta   90.00
_cell.angle_gamma   90.00
#
_symmetry.space_group_name_H-M   'P 1'
#
loop_
_entity.id
_entity.type
_entity.pdbx_description
1 polymer ?
#
loop_
_entity_poly.entity_id
_entity_poly.type
_entity_poly.pdbx_seq_one_letter_code
_entity_poly.pdbx_strand_id
1 'polypeptide(L)'
;VSASAVFFDRIARRILTAQAAAQPDLRGTIVLLPNYHVAQPLAQALMRVAQLPALLLPQMVTLNEWAQGVALNAPVVTDSQRSALLYQHLRRQQWFDNADLWSMTQELLKLFDELTHSLRELPRDAETFALAVQQAYQARQNSTLQLESRLVFELWHAMQSGAELDAARAYQQRLATLAAQARQPMFVLRTSDWNALEQRFLVEYAEHAAVHVFDLREMQALSPSPSPASGRGELFGSPLTFMGEGLGERVNAPLFFAATSLEQEARAAAMQVRLWLAAGKRDIAIVAQDRVVARRTRALLERAEVLVADETGWTFATLSVSTVLERWLTALQSDFYHHDLLDLLKSPFIFADTAVSERKSAVYQLEQLLRKQGVVAGLEKFMALAGHEAALHQPLARLRQAAVLLEQGKKRTLAEWLSALRESLNVLGIDAGLQQDDAGQQLLRALETWQQELRSDEGRYRFAEWRRWLAQQLDSETFRDSSIDSPVRFTHLAATRWRAFDAVLLLGCDADHLPGAADGGRWFNDAVRSSLGLPTRDTSAARQRDDLLALLALNDCVLVTWQKDRNGEAGLLSPYLEMLRDLHALTYGDDLGERELHGYLAAEEARTVDMPQAGQPAPAVAAAIVPAGVSISAYNSLVACPYQFYARHILRLNELDEVQEGVEKRDYGERVHDILQRFHGRYPQVTGHLREEMEAALHQISEEVFADLLAQDFAARAWLARWYKSLPAYLEWQGENEAQGWRYAEAESKFDWELEGVRLRGRIDRLDVRAEEKLVLDYKTQSEQALRNKLREPGEDVQLACYAYAHEAADAAFVSIEDGKVKRVEPKDDVPLLAQLNAERLVQVMESVRNGVGLPANGIDAVCGYCEMRGICRKGEWS
;
A
#
# COMPACT_ATOMS: atom_id res chain seq x y z
N VAL A 1 13.29 -26.73 -36.66
CA VAL A 1 12.67 -25.44 -37.02
C VAL A 1 11.53 -25.25 -36.02
N SER A 2 11.53 -24.17 -35.24
CA SER A 2 10.45 -23.94 -34.24
C SER A 2 9.07 -23.87 -34.94
N ALA A 3 8.01 -24.27 -34.24
CA ALA A 3 6.63 -24.20 -34.77
C ALA A 3 6.29 -22.77 -35.25
N SER A 4 6.83 -21.77 -34.59
CA SER A 4 6.70 -20.35 -34.93
C SER A 4 7.33 -19.96 -36.27
N ALA A 5 8.51 -20.49 -36.59
CA ALA A 5 9.18 -20.17 -37.86
C ALA A 5 8.39 -20.77 -39.05
N VAL A 6 7.87 -21.98 -38.93
CA VAL A 6 7.00 -22.61 -39.94
C VAL A 6 5.71 -21.78 -40.15
N PHE A 7 5.20 -21.21 -39.08
CA PHE A 7 3.99 -20.41 -39.09
C PHE A 7 4.17 -19.08 -39.86
N PHE A 8 5.21 -18.31 -39.57
CA PHE A 8 5.50 -17.06 -40.28
C PHE A 8 5.94 -17.33 -41.73
N ASP A 9 6.62 -18.45 -42.03
CA ASP A 9 6.93 -18.85 -43.41
C ASP A 9 5.69 -19.11 -44.23
N ARG A 10 4.61 -19.63 -43.62
CA ARG A 10 3.33 -19.85 -44.31
C ARG A 10 2.65 -18.54 -44.68
N ILE A 11 2.66 -17.55 -43.74
CA ILE A 11 2.15 -16.20 -44.01
C ILE A 11 2.97 -15.55 -45.13
N ALA A 12 4.30 -15.59 -45.01
CA ALA A 12 5.21 -15.05 -45.99
C ALA A 12 4.97 -15.65 -47.42
N ARG A 13 4.81 -16.97 -47.52
CA ARG A 13 4.48 -17.62 -48.80
C ARG A 13 3.17 -17.11 -49.40
N ARG A 14 2.12 -16.96 -48.60
CA ARG A 14 0.83 -16.41 -49.09
C ARG A 14 0.97 -14.96 -49.55
N ILE A 15 1.70 -14.11 -48.82
CA ILE A 15 1.95 -12.72 -49.23
C ILE A 15 2.75 -12.69 -50.55
N LEU A 16 3.85 -13.43 -50.63
CA LEU A 16 4.70 -13.48 -51.83
C LEU A 16 3.97 -14.07 -53.04
N THR A 17 3.11 -15.06 -52.85
CA THR A 17 2.32 -15.65 -53.93
C THR A 17 1.28 -14.64 -54.41
N ALA A 18 0.56 -13.97 -53.50
CA ALA A 18 -0.45 -12.96 -53.89
C ALA A 18 0.19 -11.75 -54.57
N GLN A 19 1.45 -11.44 -54.25
CA GLN A 19 2.21 -10.27 -54.74
C GLN A 19 3.33 -10.69 -55.72
N ALA A 20 3.19 -11.82 -56.41
CA ALA A 20 4.24 -12.35 -57.30
C ALA A 20 4.65 -11.36 -58.40
N ALA A 21 3.70 -10.58 -58.93
CA ALA A 21 3.95 -9.58 -59.99
C ALA A 21 4.66 -8.31 -59.46
N ALA A 22 4.60 -8.05 -58.18
CA ALA A 22 5.22 -6.85 -57.54
C ALA A 22 6.66 -7.11 -57.07
N GLN A 23 7.09 -8.39 -57.01
CA GLN A 23 8.44 -8.71 -56.53
C GLN A 23 9.51 -8.15 -57.47
N PRO A 24 10.65 -7.65 -56.97
CA PRO A 24 11.09 -7.68 -55.55
C PRO A 24 10.63 -6.48 -54.68
N ASP A 25 9.74 -5.61 -55.15
CA ASP A 25 9.30 -4.39 -54.49
C ASP A 25 7.88 -4.52 -53.91
N LEU A 26 7.78 -4.77 -52.63
CA LEU A 26 6.52 -4.90 -51.91
C LEU A 26 6.08 -3.61 -51.17
N ARG A 27 6.75 -2.47 -51.38
CA ARG A 27 6.39 -1.20 -50.72
C ARG A 27 4.99 -0.71 -51.04
N GLY A 28 4.41 -1.11 -52.16
CA GLY A 28 3.02 -0.86 -52.52
C GLY A 28 2.00 -1.75 -51.81
N THR A 29 2.41 -2.58 -50.84
CA THR A 29 1.56 -3.51 -50.11
C THR A 29 1.53 -3.14 -48.64
N ILE A 30 0.35 -3.21 -48.00
CA ILE A 30 0.19 -2.93 -46.57
C ILE A 30 0.03 -4.23 -45.82
N VAL A 31 0.71 -4.39 -44.69
CA VAL A 31 0.49 -5.47 -43.71
C VAL A 31 0.06 -4.88 -42.38
N LEU A 32 -1.19 -5.14 -42.02
CA LEU A 32 -1.69 -4.74 -40.70
C LEU A 32 -1.27 -5.77 -39.66
N LEU A 33 -0.47 -5.27 -38.70
CA LEU A 33 0.02 -6.07 -37.59
C LEU A 33 -0.81 -5.85 -36.32
N PRO A 34 -0.96 -6.86 -35.45
CA PRO A 34 -1.58 -6.68 -34.14
C PRO A 34 -0.71 -5.86 -33.19
N ASN A 35 0.61 -5.99 -33.33
CA ASN A 35 1.64 -5.24 -32.59
C ASN A 35 2.97 -5.29 -33.37
N TYR A 36 3.90 -4.38 -33.04
CA TYR A 36 5.19 -4.28 -33.74
C TYR A 36 6.15 -5.44 -33.48
N HIS A 37 5.99 -6.21 -32.40
CA HIS A 37 6.84 -7.37 -32.13
C HIS A 37 6.73 -8.44 -33.23
N VAL A 38 5.65 -8.43 -34.00
CA VAL A 38 5.43 -9.35 -35.15
C VAL A 38 6.19 -8.89 -36.41
N ALA A 39 6.55 -7.62 -36.50
CA ALA A 39 7.17 -7.07 -37.71
C ALA A 39 8.50 -7.76 -38.06
N GLN A 40 9.40 -7.91 -37.13
CA GLN A 40 10.71 -8.50 -37.36
C GLN A 40 10.66 -9.98 -37.71
N PRO A 41 9.92 -10.87 -36.99
CA PRO A 41 9.76 -12.26 -37.38
C PRO A 41 9.15 -12.43 -38.76
N LEU A 42 8.14 -11.62 -39.12
CA LEU A 42 7.51 -11.65 -40.44
C LEU A 42 8.46 -11.16 -41.52
N ALA A 43 9.22 -10.09 -41.31
CA ALA A 43 10.23 -9.59 -42.23
C ALA A 43 11.30 -10.65 -42.53
N GLN A 44 11.80 -11.32 -41.48
CA GLN A 44 12.76 -12.41 -41.62
C GLN A 44 12.17 -13.60 -42.41
N ALA A 45 10.91 -13.95 -42.17
CA ALA A 45 10.22 -14.99 -42.88
C ALA A 45 10.05 -14.62 -44.36
N LEU A 46 9.67 -13.38 -44.69
CA LEU A 46 9.56 -12.89 -46.07
C LEU A 46 10.90 -12.99 -46.83
N MET A 47 11.99 -12.55 -46.19
CA MET A 47 13.33 -12.65 -46.80
C MET A 47 13.76 -14.10 -47.01
N ARG A 48 13.53 -14.97 -46.01
CA ARG A 48 13.91 -16.40 -46.08
C ARG A 48 13.13 -17.14 -47.16
N VAL A 49 11.82 -16.87 -47.26
CA VAL A 49 10.94 -17.55 -48.21
C VAL A 49 11.11 -17.04 -49.65
N ALA A 50 11.35 -15.75 -49.83
CA ALA A 50 11.51 -15.14 -51.13
C ALA A 50 12.74 -15.67 -51.89
N GLN A 51 13.80 -16.05 -51.17
CA GLN A 51 15.06 -16.54 -51.74
C GLN A 51 15.67 -15.58 -52.79
N LEU A 52 15.41 -14.27 -52.67
CA LEU A 52 15.89 -13.23 -53.55
C LEU A 52 17.12 -12.54 -52.96
N PRO A 53 18.06 -12.02 -53.78
CA PRO A 53 19.21 -11.27 -53.28
C PRO A 53 18.85 -10.02 -52.46
N ALA A 54 17.70 -9.40 -52.79
CA ALA A 54 17.13 -8.28 -52.07
C ALA A 54 15.60 -8.26 -52.22
N LEU A 55 14.91 -7.91 -51.17
CA LEU A 55 13.47 -7.73 -51.12
C LEU A 55 13.13 -6.42 -50.42
N LEU A 56 12.40 -5.54 -51.11
CA LEU A 56 11.85 -4.35 -50.43
C LEU A 56 10.56 -4.76 -49.74
N LEU A 57 10.58 -4.66 -48.42
CA LEU A 57 9.50 -5.15 -47.56
C LEU A 57 8.21 -4.33 -47.71
N PRO A 58 7.04 -4.93 -47.45
CA PRO A 58 5.77 -4.21 -47.38
C PRO A 58 5.74 -3.21 -46.24
N GLN A 59 4.83 -2.25 -46.31
CA GLN A 59 4.57 -1.35 -45.22
C GLN A 59 3.88 -2.11 -44.09
N MET A 60 4.60 -2.32 -42.97
CA MET A 60 4.10 -3.02 -41.78
C MET A 60 3.67 -1.98 -40.72
N VAL A 61 2.38 -1.92 -40.39
CA VAL A 61 1.81 -0.93 -39.49
C VAL A 61 0.74 -1.55 -38.60
N THR A 62 0.52 -0.98 -37.43
CA THR A 62 -0.70 -1.28 -36.65
C THR A 62 -1.85 -0.39 -37.16
N LEU A 63 -3.09 -0.87 -37.04
CA LEU A 63 -4.25 -0.10 -37.52
C LEU A 63 -4.39 1.26 -36.82
N ASN A 64 -4.15 1.30 -35.50
CA ASN A 64 -4.24 2.54 -34.73
C ASN A 64 -3.20 3.57 -35.19
N GLU A 65 -1.95 3.18 -35.38
CA GLU A 65 -0.89 4.09 -35.77
C GLU A 65 -1.07 4.57 -37.22
N TRP A 66 -1.50 3.67 -38.11
CA TRP A 66 -1.82 4.07 -39.47
C TRP A 66 -2.97 5.09 -39.51
N ALA A 67 -4.01 4.90 -38.68
CA ALA A 67 -5.09 5.85 -38.51
C ALA A 67 -4.60 7.20 -37.96
N GLN A 68 -3.70 7.20 -36.97
CA GLN A 68 -3.15 8.44 -36.40
C GLN A 68 -2.41 9.32 -37.42
N GLY A 69 -1.86 8.71 -38.48
CA GLY A 69 -1.23 9.45 -39.60
C GLY A 69 -2.21 10.25 -40.47
N VAL A 70 -3.53 10.06 -40.32
CA VAL A 70 -4.56 10.78 -41.08
C VAL A 70 -4.92 12.09 -40.40
N ALA A 71 -4.75 13.20 -41.12
CA ALA A 71 -5.16 14.53 -40.65
C ALA A 71 -6.69 14.65 -40.59
N LEU A 72 -7.19 15.31 -39.55
CA LEU A 72 -8.62 15.63 -39.37
C LEU A 72 -8.84 17.13 -39.52
N ASN A 73 -10.02 17.47 -39.99
CA ASN A 73 -10.42 18.89 -40.13
C ASN A 73 -10.99 19.51 -38.85
N ALA A 74 -11.37 18.68 -37.86
CA ALA A 74 -11.90 19.09 -36.58
C ALA A 74 -10.86 18.89 -35.46
N PRO A 75 -10.83 19.73 -34.45
CA PRO A 75 -9.96 19.51 -33.28
C PRO A 75 -10.41 18.29 -32.50
N VAL A 76 -9.44 17.56 -31.97
CA VAL A 76 -9.66 16.38 -31.11
C VAL A 76 -9.47 16.79 -29.67
N VAL A 77 -10.50 16.59 -28.86
CA VAL A 77 -10.47 16.83 -27.40
C VAL A 77 -9.65 15.75 -26.74
N THR A 78 -8.76 16.13 -25.83
CA THR A 78 -7.97 15.17 -25.05
C THR A 78 -8.84 14.50 -23.99
N ASP A 79 -8.40 13.35 -23.49
CA ASP A 79 -9.13 12.60 -22.45
C ASP A 79 -9.30 13.43 -21.17
N SER A 80 -8.29 14.24 -20.81
CA SER A 80 -8.35 15.16 -19.66
C SER A 80 -9.43 16.23 -19.84
N GLN A 81 -9.52 16.84 -21.02
CA GLN A 81 -10.55 17.86 -21.35
C GLN A 81 -11.94 17.22 -21.36
N ARG A 82 -12.08 16.07 -22.01
CA ARG A 82 -13.34 15.31 -22.10
C ARG A 82 -13.84 14.91 -20.71
N SER A 83 -12.93 14.46 -19.84
CA SER A 83 -13.24 14.13 -18.45
C SER A 83 -13.71 15.35 -17.64
N ALA A 84 -13.03 16.50 -17.79
CA ALA A 84 -13.43 17.74 -17.12
C ALA A 84 -14.81 18.23 -17.60
N LEU A 85 -15.09 18.15 -18.90
CA LEU A 85 -16.36 18.54 -19.50
C LEU A 85 -17.51 17.67 -18.97
N LEU A 86 -17.36 16.34 -19.00
CA LEU A 86 -18.39 15.43 -18.52
C LEU A 86 -18.63 15.56 -17.00
N TYR A 87 -17.55 15.75 -16.20
CA TYR A 87 -17.67 16.04 -14.78
C TYR A 87 -18.49 17.32 -14.52
N GLN A 88 -18.28 18.38 -15.31
CA GLN A 88 -19.06 19.61 -15.17
C GLN A 88 -20.54 19.39 -15.51
N HIS A 89 -20.84 18.59 -16.53
CA HIS A 89 -22.22 18.20 -16.86
C HIS A 89 -22.87 17.42 -15.72
N LEU A 90 -22.20 16.41 -15.17
CA LEU A 90 -22.68 15.65 -14.01
C LEU A 90 -22.94 16.54 -12.80
N ARG A 91 -22.00 17.44 -12.49
CA ARG A 91 -22.15 18.36 -11.34
C ARG A 91 -23.32 19.33 -11.48
N ARG A 92 -23.63 19.79 -12.70
CA ARG A 92 -24.79 20.70 -12.96
C ARG A 92 -26.12 20.03 -12.72
N GLN A 93 -26.24 18.74 -12.92
CA GLN A 93 -27.51 18.01 -12.79
C GLN A 93 -27.96 17.81 -11.35
N GLN A 94 -27.06 17.89 -10.36
CA GLN A 94 -27.33 17.72 -8.93
C GLN A 94 -28.10 16.42 -8.58
N TRP A 95 -27.91 15.35 -9.39
CA TRP A 95 -28.59 14.06 -9.17
C TRP A 95 -28.00 13.26 -8.02
N PHE A 96 -26.80 13.63 -7.55
CA PHE A 96 -26.04 12.88 -6.57
C PHE A 96 -25.42 13.80 -5.50
N ASP A 97 -25.86 13.66 -4.26
CA ASP A 97 -25.40 14.53 -3.17
C ASP A 97 -24.01 14.18 -2.63
N ASN A 98 -23.62 12.91 -2.63
CA ASN A 98 -22.35 12.43 -2.05
C ASN A 98 -21.61 11.40 -2.91
N ALA A 99 -21.90 11.32 -4.21
CA ALA A 99 -21.25 10.36 -5.09
C ALA A 99 -19.86 10.84 -5.52
N ASP A 100 -18.98 9.91 -5.80
CA ASP A 100 -17.71 10.18 -6.47
C ASP A 100 -17.95 10.43 -7.97
N LEU A 101 -18.18 11.70 -8.31
CA LEU A 101 -18.49 12.12 -9.68
C LEU A 101 -17.31 11.86 -10.64
N TRP A 102 -16.07 11.87 -10.17
CA TRP A 102 -14.92 11.59 -11.02
C TRP A 102 -14.88 10.12 -11.45
N SER A 103 -15.12 9.19 -10.51
CA SER A 103 -15.22 7.76 -10.83
C SER A 103 -16.37 7.48 -11.80
N MET A 104 -17.52 8.13 -11.58
CA MET A 104 -18.68 8.04 -12.51
C MET A 104 -18.34 8.58 -13.90
N THR A 105 -17.62 9.69 -13.97
CA THR A 105 -17.15 10.29 -15.23
C THR A 105 -16.33 9.27 -16.05
N GLN A 106 -15.36 8.60 -15.44
CA GLN A 106 -14.52 7.63 -16.13
C GLN A 106 -15.32 6.44 -16.67
N GLU A 107 -16.21 5.88 -15.84
CA GLU A 107 -17.03 4.75 -16.25
C GLU A 107 -18.01 5.12 -17.39
N LEU A 108 -18.54 6.34 -17.38
CA LEU A 108 -19.40 6.83 -18.48
C LEU A 108 -18.60 7.06 -19.77
N LEU A 109 -17.42 7.64 -19.67
CA LEU A 109 -16.55 7.82 -20.85
C LEU A 109 -16.19 6.50 -21.49
N LYS A 110 -15.88 5.48 -20.67
CA LYS A 110 -15.61 4.12 -21.14
C LYS A 110 -16.84 3.52 -21.87
N LEU A 111 -18.05 3.68 -21.30
CA LEU A 111 -19.29 3.26 -21.95
C LEU A 111 -19.50 3.99 -23.28
N PHE A 112 -19.25 5.29 -23.35
CA PHE A 112 -19.40 6.10 -24.56
C PHE A 112 -18.43 5.69 -25.66
N ASP A 113 -17.20 5.34 -25.30
CA ASP A 113 -16.22 4.80 -26.24
C ASP A 113 -16.65 3.41 -26.74
N GLU A 114 -17.16 2.55 -25.88
CA GLU A 114 -17.72 1.24 -26.27
C GLU A 114 -18.90 1.37 -27.24
N LEU A 115 -19.80 2.32 -27.02
CA LEU A 115 -20.92 2.61 -27.93
C LEU A 115 -20.41 3.03 -29.31
N THR A 116 -19.44 3.95 -29.34
CA THR A 116 -18.81 4.43 -30.59
C THR A 116 -18.10 3.29 -31.33
N HIS A 117 -17.29 2.50 -30.65
CA HIS A 117 -16.56 1.37 -31.22
C HIS A 117 -17.48 0.23 -31.68
N SER A 118 -18.67 0.11 -31.08
CA SER A 118 -19.69 -0.85 -31.49
C SER A 118 -20.62 -0.31 -32.59
N LEU A 119 -20.37 0.89 -33.11
CA LEU A 119 -21.20 1.60 -34.09
C LEU A 119 -22.65 1.72 -33.65
N ARG A 120 -22.87 1.97 -32.36
CA ARG A 120 -24.19 2.10 -31.78
C ARG A 120 -24.51 3.57 -31.51
N GLU A 121 -25.61 4.03 -32.06
CA GLU A 121 -26.22 5.30 -31.74
C GLU A 121 -27.40 5.07 -30.80
N LEU A 122 -27.48 5.85 -29.74
CA LEU A 122 -28.66 5.81 -28.86
C LEU A 122 -29.87 6.43 -29.59
N PRO A 123 -31.10 5.96 -29.32
CA PRO A 123 -32.29 6.56 -29.85
C PRO A 123 -32.31 8.07 -29.57
N ARG A 124 -32.96 8.86 -30.45
CA ARG A 124 -33.10 10.32 -30.24
C ARG A 124 -34.14 10.68 -29.21
N ASP A 125 -35.01 9.75 -28.89
CA ASP A 125 -36.07 9.93 -27.88
C ASP A 125 -35.75 9.16 -26.60
N ALA A 126 -35.75 9.87 -25.46
CA ALA A 126 -35.42 9.34 -24.15
C ALA A 126 -36.39 8.25 -23.67
N GLU A 127 -37.70 8.36 -24.04
CA GLU A 127 -38.69 7.36 -23.64
C GLU A 127 -38.45 6.04 -24.38
N THR A 128 -38.14 6.10 -25.67
CA THR A 128 -37.80 4.92 -26.49
C THR A 128 -36.56 4.22 -25.94
N PHE A 129 -35.54 4.96 -25.55
CA PHE A 129 -34.31 4.39 -24.93
C PHE A 129 -34.63 3.75 -23.58
N ALA A 130 -35.36 4.45 -22.70
CA ALA A 130 -35.74 3.95 -21.39
C ALA A 130 -36.58 2.66 -21.46
N LEU A 131 -37.50 2.58 -22.44
CA LEU A 131 -38.30 1.38 -22.69
C LEU A 131 -37.40 0.20 -23.18
N ALA A 132 -36.48 0.45 -24.07
CA ALA A 132 -35.54 -0.58 -24.56
C ALA A 132 -34.66 -1.13 -23.42
N VAL A 133 -34.11 -0.26 -22.58
CA VAL A 133 -33.33 -0.63 -21.39
C VAL A 133 -34.20 -1.43 -20.40
N GLN A 134 -35.39 -0.98 -20.12
CA GLN A 134 -36.35 -1.66 -19.22
C GLN A 134 -36.69 -3.08 -19.75
N GLN A 135 -36.95 -3.21 -21.02
CA GLN A 135 -37.23 -4.51 -21.65
C GLN A 135 -36.07 -5.48 -21.54
N ALA A 136 -34.84 -4.97 -21.76
CA ALA A 136 -33.62 -5.76 -21.65
C ALA A 136 -33.34 -6.20 -20.20
N TYR A 137 -33.63 -5.37 -19.20
CA TYR A 137 -33.56 -5.76 -17.78
C TYR A 137 -34.63 -6.79 -17.38
N GLN A 138 -35.66 -7.01 -18.16
CA GLN A 138 -36.84 -7.81 -17.79
C GLN A 138 -37.44 -7.41 -16.43
N ALA A 139 -37.31 -6.16 -16.06
CA ALA A 139 -37.70 -5.63 -14.77
C ALA A 139 -38.97 -4.77 -14.86
N ARG A 140 -39.76 -4.76 -13.77
CA ARG A 140 -40.85 -3.77 -13.64
C ARG A 140 -40.23 -2.37 -13.46
N GLN A 141 -40.95 -1.32 -13.79
CA GLN A 141 -40.53 0.06 -13.62
C GLN A 141 -39.92 0.27 -12.22
N ASN A 142 -38.65 0.71 -12.18
CA ASN A 142 -37.94 1.07 -10.96
C ASN A 142 -37.31 2.44 -11.17
N SER A 143 -37.37 3.29 -10.16
CA SER A 143 -36.80 4.65 -10.17
C SER A 143 -35.31 4.67 -10.48
N THR A 144 -34.57 3.67 -10.02
CA THR A 144 -33.11 3.55 -10.26
C THR A 144 -32.79 3.28 -11.73
N LEU A 145 -33.55 2.38 -12.39
CA LEU A 145 -33.37 2.09 -13.81
C LEU A 145 -33.74 3.28 -14.71
N GLN A 146 -34.76 4.03 -14.31
CA GLN A 146 -35.13 5.28 -14.99
C GLN A 146 -34.05 6.34 -14.87
N LEU A 147 -33.41 6.44 -13.69
CA LEU A 147 -32.31 7.37 -13.48
C LEU A 147 -31.09 6.97 -14.32
N GLU A 148 -30.72 5.69 -14.33
CA GLU A 148 -29.58 5.16 -15.11
C GLU A 148 -29.77 5.44 -16.60
N SER A 149 -30.90 5.04 -17.18
CA SER A 149 -31.17 5.25 -18.60
C SER A 149 -31.22 6.73 -18.97
N ARG A 150 -31.86 7.55 -18.15
CA ARG A 150 -31.95 9.01 -18.35
C ARG A 150 -30.56 9.65 -18.30
N LEU A 151 -29.74 9.30 -17.31
CA LEU A 151 -28.38 9.82 -17.14
C LEU A 151 -27.51 9.50 -18.34
N VAL A 152 -27.45 8.23 -18.77
CA VAL A 152 -26.68 7.83 -19.93
C VAL A 152 -27.17 8.55 -21.18
N PHE A 153 -28.49 8.65 -21.39
CA PHE A 153 -29.09 9.32 -22.53
C PHE A 153 -28.74 10.82 -22.60
N GLU A 154 -29.01 11.57 -21.52
CA GLU A 154 -28.77 13.01 -21.48
C GLU A 154 -27.29 13.36 -21.65
N LEU A 155 -26.41 12.63 -20.98
CA LEU A 155 -24.98 12.90 -21.05
C LEU A 155 -24.35 12.45 -22.39
N TRP A 156 -24.79 11.33 -22.95
CA TRP A 156 -24.38 10.92 -24.30
C TRP A 156 -24.68 11.99 -25.34
N HIS A 157 -25.94 12.45 -25.37
CA HIS A 157 -26.34 13.48 -26.33
C HIS A 157 -25.67 14.84 -26.08
N ALA A 158 -25.46 15.22 -24.81
CA ALA A 158 -24.71 16.41 -24.45
C ALA A 158 -23.26 16.37 -24.97
N MET A 159 -22.58 15.23 -24.79
CA MET A 159 -21.20 15.04 -25.27
C MET A 159 -21.11 14.96 -26.82
N GLN A 160 -22.18 14.52 -27.49
CA GLN A 160 -22.24 14.44 -28.95
C GLN A 160 -22.58 15.77 -29.63
N SER A 161 -23.09 16.74 -28.91
CA SER A 161 -23.58 18.01 -29.50
C SER A 161 -22.47 19.01 -29.89
N GLY A 162 -21.20 18.76 -29.46
CA GLY A 162 -20.05 19.61 -29.76
C GLY A 162 -19.54 19.43 -31.20
N ALA A 163 -18.89 20.48 -31.71
CA ALA A 163 -18.18 20.44 -33.01
C ALA A 163 -16.82 19.71 -32.93
N GLU A 164 -16.35 19.45 -31.72
CA GLU A 164 -15.09 18.80 -31.44
C GLU A 164 -15.25 17.27 -31.44
N LEU A 165 -14.21 16.56 -31.77
CA LEU A 165 -14.20 15.09 -31.81
C LEU A 165 -13.51 14.55 -30.55
N ASP A 166 -14.12 13.55 -29.93
CA ASP A 166 -13.39 12.69 -28.98
C ASP A 166 -12.47 11.68 -29.72
N ALA A 167 -11.59 11.02 -28.98
CA ALA A 167 -10.62 10.08 -29.56
C ALA A 167 -11.28 8.94 -30.35
N ALA A 168 -12.42 8.39 -29.87
CA ALA A 168 -13.13 7.30 -30.53
C ALA A 168 -13.77 7.74 -31.85
N ARG A 169 -14.41 8.90 -31.87
CA ARG A 169 -14.98 9.49 -33.09
C ARG A 169 -13.90 9.93 -34.07
N ALA A 170 -12.80 10.49 -33.58
CA ALA A 170 -11.63 10.81 -34.38
C ALA A 170 -11.07 9.56 -35.07
N TYR A 171 -10.96 8.44 -34.31
CA TYR A 171 -10.53 7.15 -34.87
C TYR A 171 -11.50 6.66 -35.95
N GLN A 172 -12.82 6.73 -35.70
CA GLN A 172 -13.84 6.38 -36.68
C GLN A 172 -13.70 7.17 -37.99
N GLN A 173 -13.52 8.49 -37.93
CA GLN A 173 -13.35 9.33 -39.13
C GLN A 173 -12.05 9.02 -39.88
N ARG A 174 -10.98 8.77 -39.16
CA ARG A 174 -9.70 8.37 -39.75
C ARG A 174 -9.79 7.06 -40.48
N LEU A 175 -10.46 6.04 -39.91
CA LEU A 175 -10.69 4.75 -40.57
C LEU A 175 -11.56 4.91 -41.83
N ALA A 176 -12.64 5.69 -41.79
CA ALA A 176 -13.45 5.97 -42.96
C ALA A 176 -12.65 6.68 -44.08
N THR A 177 -11.75 7.59 -43.70
CA THR A 177 -10.87 8.28 -44.67
C THR A 177 -9.88 7.29 -45.31
N LEU A 178 -9.25 6.42 -44.49
CA LEU A 178 -8.34 5.36 -45.01
C LEU A 178 -9.07 4.40 -45.94
N ALA A 179 -10.29 3.99 -45.60
CA ALA A 179 -11.08 3.12 -46.46
C ALA A 179 -11.42 3.78 -47.82
N ALA A 180 -11.87 5.05 -47.80
CA ALA A 180 -12.18 5.79 -49.03
C ALA A 180 -10.94 6.08 -49.90
N GLN A 181 -9.75 6.10 -49.34
CA GLN A 181 -8.47 6.31 -50.04
C GLN A 181 -7.78 5.00 -50.41
N ALA A 182 -8.40 3.85 -50.17
CA ALA A 182 -7.79 2.55 -50.35
C ALA A 182 -7.41 2.30 -51.83
N ARG A 183 -6.16 1.94 -52.07
CA ARG A 183 -5.63 1.61 -53.42
C ARG A 183 -4.65 0.44 -53.38
N GLN A 184 -4.07 0.18 -52.25
CA GLN A 184 -3.02 -0.82 -52.05
C GLN A 184 -3.61 -2.15 -51.55
N PRO A 185 -3.12 -3.29 -52.00
CA PRO A 185 -3.52 -4.56 -51.41
C PRO A 185 -3.08 -4.63 -49.96
N MET A 186 -3.97 -5.15 -49.12
CA MET A 186 -3.78 -5.20 -47.67
C MET A 186 -3.85 -6.65 -47.14
N PHE A 187 -2.89 -6.99 -46.29
CA PHE A 187 -2.81 -8.25 -45.57
C PHE A 187 -3.01 -7.99 -44.09
N VAL A 188 -3.97 -8.65 -43.47
CA VAL A 188 -4.38 -8.38 -42.10
C VAL A 188 -4.11 -9.59 -41.22
N LEU A 189 -3.25 -9.45 -40.22
CA LEU A 189 -3.10 -10.44 -39.15
C LEU A 189 -4.15 -10.16 -38.08
N ARG A 190 -5.34 -10.74 -38.23
CA ARG A 190 -6.50 -10.44 -37.43
C ARG A 190 -6.39 -11.08 -36.05
N THR A 191 -6.85 -10.36 -35.03
CA THR A 191 -6.98 -10.80 -33.64
C THR A 191 -8.45 -10.94 -33.23
N SER A 192 -8.71 -11.58 -32.11
CA SER A 192 -10.06 -11.85 -31.60
C SER A 192 -10.78 -10.60 -31.05
N ASP A 193 -10.07 -9.49 -30.89
CA ASP A 193 -10.57 -8.27 -30.23
C ASP A 193 -11.04 -7.17 -31.20
N TRP A 194 -11.06 -7.43 -32.51
CA TRP A 194 -11.56 -6.46 -33.47
C TRP A 194 -13.01 -6.07 -33.17
N ASN A 195 -13.23 -4.76 -33.00
CA ASN A 195 -14.55 -4.21 -32.75
C ASN A 195 -15.35 -4.02 -34.06
N ALA A 196 -16.62 -3.62 -33.95
CA ALA A 196 -17.50 -3.43 -35.13
C ALA A 196 -16.98 -2.34 -36.08
N LEU A 197 -16.36 -1.27 -35.51
CA LEU A 197 -15.79 -0.17 -36.30
C LEU A 197 -14.63 -0.67 -37.21
N GLU A 198 -13.73 -1.48 -36.66
CA GLU A 198 -12.60 -2.05 -37.38
C GLU A 198 -13.03 -3.10 -38.39
N GLN A 199 -14.04 -3.89 -38.05
CA GLN A 199 -14.64 -4.84 -39.01
C GLN A 199 -15.30 -4.10 -40.20
N ARG A 200 -16.01 -3.03 -39.93
CA ARG A 200 -16.59 -2.15 -40.96
C ARG A 200 -15.50 -1.54 -41.85
N PHE A 201 -14.40 -1.09 -41.29
CA PHE A 201 -13.26 -0.58 -42.03
C PHE A 201 -12.75 -1.61 -43.06
N LEU A 202 -12.61 -2.88 -42.67
CA LEU A 202 -12.17 -3.92 -43.62
C LEU A 202 -13.13 -4.13 -44.78
N VAL A 203 -14.43 -4.10 -44.50
CA VAL A 203 -15.46 -4.25 -45.53
C VAL A 203 -15.41 -3.08 -46.51
N GLU A 204 -15.39 -1.85 -46.01
CA GLU A 204 -15.29 -0.61 -46.82
C GLU A 204 -13.96 -0.54 -47.60
N TYR A 205 -12.83 -0.96 -46.99
CA TYR A 205 -11.56 -1.02 -47.69
C TYR A 205 -11.55 -2.05 -48.82
N ALA A 206 -12.19 -3.21 -48.61
CA ALA A 206 -12.29 -4.29 -49.61
C ALA A 206 -13.14 -3.90 -50.83
N GLU A 207 -13.95 -2.85 -50.77
CA GLU A 207 -14.66 -2.29 -51.94
C GLU A 207 -13.71 -1.61 -52.91
N HIS A 208 -12.54 -1.16 -52.47
CA HIS A 208 -11.60 -0.36 -53.26
C HIS A 208 -10.27 -1.07 -53.57
N ALA A 209 -9.84 -2.04 -52.71
CA ALA A 209 -8.58 -2.75 -52.86
C ALA A 209 -8.66 -4.19 -52.30
N ALA A 210 -7.79 -5.07 -52.76
CA ALA A 210 -7.78 -6.47 -52.31
C ALA A 210 -7.39 -6.56 -50.81
N VAL A 211 -8.18 -7.28 -50.05
CA VAL A 211 -7.93 -7.54 -48.60
C VAL A 211 -7.76 -9.04 -48.37
N HIS A 212 -6.66 -9.41 -47.75
CA HIS A 212 -6.35 -10.80 -47.40
C HIS A 212 -6.25 -10.88 -45.85
N VAL A 213 -7.20 -11.59 -45.25
CA VAL A 213 -7.21 -11.76 -43.77
C VAL A 213 -6.54 -13.09 -43.44
N PHE A 214 -5.61 -13.03 -42.48
CA PHE A 214 -5.04 -14.20 -41.82
C PHE A 214 -5.68 -14.30 -40.43
N ASP A 215 -6.42 -15.39 -40.23
CA ASP A 215 -6.95 -15.74 -38.93
C ASP A 215 -6.08 -16.83 -38.30
N LEU A 216 -5.70 -16.65 -37.05
CA LEU A 216 -4.82 -17.59 -36.36
C LEU A 216 -5.44 -18.99 -36.29
N ARG A 217 -6.77 -19.09 -36.12
CA ARG A 217 -7.51 -20.34 -36.04
C ARG A 217 -7.50 -21.10 -37.36
N GLU A 218 -7.69 -20.39 -38.48
CA GLU A 218 -7.65 -21.00 -39.82
C GLU A 218 -6.23 -21.44 -40.19
N MET A 219 -5.24 -20.69 -39.77
CA MET A 219 -3.83 -21.02 -40.01
C MET A 219 -3.38 -22.27 -39.25
N GLN A 220 -4.00 -22.57 -38.11
CA GLN A 220 -3.76 -23.76 -37.30
C GLN A 220 -4.47 -25.00 -37.86
N ALA A 221 -5.69 -24.85 -38.35
CA ALA A 221 -6.48 -25.92 -38.91
C ALA A 221 -5.91 -26.56 -40.21
N LEU A 222 -4.91 -25.95 -40.84
CA LEU A 222 -4.24 -26.40 -42.05
C LEU A 222 -2.98 -27.25 -41.80
N SER A 223 -2.83 -27.87 -40.65
CA SER A 223 -1.91 -28.99 -40.47
C SER A 223 -2.37 -30.14 -41.42
N PRO A 224 -1.45 -30.88 -42.11
CA PRO A 224 -1.86 -31.87 -43.07
C PRO A 224 -2.81 -32.85 -42.44
N SER A 225 -4.02 -32.98 -43.05
CA SER A 225 -5.06 -33.88 -42.58
C SER A 225 -4.51 -35.30 -42.46
N PRO A 226 -4.83 -36.06 -41.40
CA PRO A 226 -4.63 -37.48 -41.41
C PRO A 226 -5.50 -38.10 -42.51
N SER A 227 -4.95 -39.07 -43.18
CA SER A 227 -5.60 -39.86 -44.22
C SER A 227 -6.99 -40.36 -43.77
N PRO A 228 -8.02 -40.39 -44.62
CA PRO A 228 -9.36 -40.79 -44.23
C PRO A 228 -9.45 -42.31 -44.10
N ALA A 229 -9.16 -42.81 -42.92
CA ALA A 229 -9.50 -44.18 -42.58
C ALA A 229 -10.32 -44.19 -41.26
N SER A 230 -11.61 -44.44 -41.44
CA SER A 230 -12.67 -44.68 -40.47
C SER A 230 -13.57 -43.48 -40.15
N GLY A 231 -14.73 -43.51 -40.83
CA GLY A 231 -15.85 -42.66 -40.53
C GLY A 231 -16.41 -42.93 -39.12
N ARG A 232 -16.55 -41.84 -38.36
CA ARG A 232 -17.58 -41.60 -37.34
C ARG A 232 -17.60 -40.11 -37.01
N GLY A 233 -18.73 -39.49 -37.37
CA GLY A 233 -19.37 -38.45 -36.60
C GLY A 233 -18.67 -37.07 -36.52
N GLU A 234 -18.97 -36.23 -37.51
CA GLU A 234 -18.93 -34.78 -37.35
C GLU A 234 -19.95 -34.37 -36.28
N LEU A 235 -19.46 -33.98 -35.14
CA LEU A 235 -20.16 -33.05 -34.19
C LEU A 235 -19.12 -32.57 -33.19
N PHE A 236 -18.91 -31.27 -33.20
CA PHE A 236 -17.94 -30.48 -32.43
C PHE A 236 -16.49 -30.55 -32.94
N GLY A 237 -15.99 -29.42 -33.43
CA GLY A 237 -14.57 -29.22 -33.65
C GLY A 237 -13.82 -29.52 -32.35
N SER A 238 -13.22 -30.69 -32.28
CA SER A 238 -12.54 -31.16 -31.08
C SER A 238 -11.34 -30.25 -30.75
N PRO A 239 -11.14 -29.80 -29.52
CA PRO A 239 -9.89 -29.18 -29.11
C PRO A 239 -8.65 -30.04 -29.36
N LEU A 240 -8.86 -31.34 -29.57
CA LEU A 240 -7.81 -32.34 -29.85
C LEU A 240 -7.20 -32.25 -31.28
N THR A 241 -7.80 -31.50 -32.20
CA THR A 241 -7.17 -31.18 -33.47
C THR A 241 -5.98 -30.23 -33.34
N PHE A 242 -5.80 -29.69 -32.15
CA PHE A 242 -4.61 -28.89 -31.76
C PHE A 242 -3.35 -29.74 -31.59
N MET A 243 -3.49 -31.03 -31.27
CA MET A 243 -2.36 -31.93 -31.08
C MET A 243 -2.23 -32.80 -32.32
N GLY A 244 -1.47 -32.33 -33.33
CA GLY A 244 -1.31 -32.98 -34.63
C GLY A 244 -0.83 -34.42 -34.52
N GLU A 245 -1.66 -35.37 -34.90
CA GLU A 245 -1.23 -36.68 -35.37
C GLU A 245 -0.45 -36.51 -36.68
N GLY A 246 0.84 -36.48 -36.60
CA GLY A 246 1.67 -36.50 -37.82
C GLY A 246 3.13 -36.28 -37.52
N LEU A 247 3.85 -37.39 -37.46
CA LEU A 247 5.29 -37.52 -37.21
C LEU A 247 5.68 -37.46 -35.72
N GLY A 248 5.84 -38.62 -35.13
CA GLY A 248 6.65 -38.99 -33.95
C GLY A 248 7.39 -37.99 -33.04
N GLU A 249 7.14 -36.70 -33.21
CA GLU A 249 7.60 -35.65 -32.33
C GLU A 249 6.44 -35.29 -31.38
N ARG A 250 6.61 -35.53 -30.12
CA ARG A 250 5.76 -35.03 -29.04
C ARG A 250 5.54 -33.53 -29.26
N VAL A 251 4.32 -33.10 -29.61
CA VAL A 251 3.94 -31.70 -29.42
C VAL A 251 4.13 -31.41 -27.96
N ASN A 252 5.00 -30.47 -27.62
CA ASN A 252 5.31 -30.13 -26.23
C ASN A 252 4.05 -29.53 -25.62
N ALA A 253 3.30 -30.33 -24.86
CA ALA A 253 2.18 -29.89 -24.07
C ALA A 253 2.65 -28.98 -22.92
N PRO A 254 1.85 -28.01 -22.50
CA PRO A 254 2.21 -27.17 -21.34
C PRO A 254 2.40 -28.03 -20.08
N LEU A 255 3.42 -27.72 -19.30
CA LEU A 255 3.63 -28.32 -17.99
C LEU A 255 2.87 -27.54 -16.91
N PHE A 256 2.45 -28.25 -15.86
CA PHE A 256 1.64 -27.70 -14.79
C PHE A 256 2.33 -27.83 -13.43
N PHE A 257 2.48 -26.73 -12.72
CA PHE A 257 3.04 -26.69 -11.36
C PHE A 257 2.00 -26.15 -10.37
N ALA A 258 1.54 -27.00 -9.46
CA ALA A 258 0.60 -26.67 -8.40
C ALA A 258 1.36 -26.26 -7.14
N ALA A 259 1.41 -24.97 -6.85
CA ALA A 259 2.07 -24.43 -5.66
C ALA A 259 1.18 -24.55 -4.41
N THR A 260 1.80 -24.78 -3.25
CA THR A 260 1.11 -24.80 -1.95
C THR A 260 0.93 -23.42 -1.32
N SER A 261 1.63 -22.40 -1.85
CA SER A 261 1.57 -21.03 -1.37
C SER A 261 2.06 -20.05 -2.44
N LEU A 262 1.76 -18.77 -2.25
CA LEU A 262 2.28 -17.67 -3.08
C LEU A 262 3.82 -17.69 -3.16
N GLU A 263 4.48 -17.88 -2.03
CA GLU A 263 5.96 -17.89 -1.98
C GLU A 263 6.53 -19.10 -2.75
N GLN A 264 5.91 -20.27 -2.64
CA GLN A 264 6.33 -21.45 -3.41
C GLN A 264 6.13 -21.24 -4.89
N GLU A 265 5.01 -20.64 -5.32
CA GLU A 265 4.74 -20.30 -6.72
C GLU A 265 5.78 -19.33 -7.27
N ALA A 266 6.06 -18.25 -6.56
CA ALA A 266 7.03 -17.26 -6.98
C ALA A 266 8.47 -17.82 -7.04
N ARG A 267 8.84 -18.68 -6.09
CA ARG A 267 10.15 -19.37 -6.08
C ARG A 267 10.27 -20.37 -7.23
N ALA A 268 9.23 -21.16 -7.51
CA ALA A 268 9.18 -22.06 -8.65
C ALA A 268 9.32 -21.31 -9.96
N ALA A 269 8.59 -20.20 -10.10
CA ALA A 269 8.65 -19.31 -11.26
C ALA A 269 10.06 -18.73 -11.47
N ALA A 270 10.67 -18.17 -10.43
CA ALA A 270 12.01 -17.61 -10.50
C ALA A 270 13.07 -18.69 -10.79
N MET A 271 12.94 -19.88 -10.20
CA MET A 271 13.82 -21.01 -10.48
C MET A 271 13.70 -21.44 -11.94
N GLN A 272 12.49 -21.62 -12.47
CA GLN A 272 12.28 -22.04 -13.85
C GLN A 272 12.86 -21.05 -14.87
N VAL A 273 12.67 -19.76 -14.66
CA VAL A 273 13.27 -18.72 -15.52
C VAL A 273 14.79 -18.83 -15.52
N ARG A 274 15.42 -19.03 -14.37
CA ARG A 274 16.87 -19.22 -14.26
C ARG A 274 17.34 -20.50 -14.98
N LEU A 275 16.59 -21.59 -14.86
CA LEU A 275 16.87 -22.83 -15.60
C LEU A 275 16.78 -22.62 -17.11
N TRP A 276 15.79 -21.90 -17.60
CA TRP A 276 15.68 -21.58 -19.04
C TRP A 276 16.84 -20.70 -19.54
N LEU A 277 17.24 -19.69 -18.76
CA LEU A 277 18.40 -18.86 -19.08
C LEU A 277 19.69 -19.70 -19.12
N ALA A 278 19.88 -20.61 -18.14
CA ALA A 278 21.00 -21.53 -18.12
C ALA A 278 21.00 -22.51 -19.31
N ALA A 279 19.80 -22.90 -19.81
CA ALA A 279 19.62 -23.69 -21.01
C ALA A 279 19.79 -22.88 -22.32
N GLY A 280 20.15 -21.60 -22.24
CA GLY A 280 20.43 -20.74 -23.38
C GLY A 280 19.22 -20.08 -24.04
N LYS A 281 18.04 -20.12 -23.43
CA LYS A 281 16.85 -19.39 -23.92
C LYS A 281 17.05 -17.87 -23.79
N ARG A 282 16.63 -17.11 -24.79
CA ARG A 282 16.92 -15.68 -24.93
C ARG A 282 15.66 -14.80 -25.04
N ASP A 283 14.49 -15.38 -25.25
CA ASP A 283 13.21 -14.67 -25.31
C ASP A 283 12.21 -15.42 -24.43
N ILE A 284 12.12 -14.99 -23.17
CA ILE A 284 11.29 -15.62 -22.14
C ILE A 284 10.17 -14.65 -21.74
N ALA A 285 8.92 -15.04 -21.95
CA ALA A 285 7.76 -14.27 -21.53
C ALA A 285 7.22 -14.78 -20.19
N ILE A 286 6.99 -13.87 -19.26
CA ILE A 286 6.23 -14.10 -18.04
C ILE A 286 4.87 -13.41 -18.22
N VAL A 287 3.82 -14.22 -18.34
CA VAL A 287 2.44 -13.76 -18.51
C VAL A 287 1.72 -13.94 -17.17
N ALA A 288 1.60 -12.85 -16.42
CA ALA A 288 1.03 -12.89 -15.08
C ALA A 288 -0.47 -12.57 -15.10
N GLN A 289 -1.26 -13.48 -14.55
CA GLN A 289 -2.68 -13.26 -14.28
C GLN A 289 -2.87 -12.66 -12.85
N ASP A 290 -2.03 -13.07 -11.89
CA ASP A 290 -1.96 -12.48 -10.54
C ASP A 290 -0.73 -11.56 -10.41
N ARG A 291 -1.00 -10.28 -10.16
CA ARG A 291 0.05 -9.25 -9.98
C ARG A 291 0.85 -9.43 -8.69
N VAL A 292 0.28 -10.05 -7.66
CA VAL A 292 0.96 -10.25 -6.37
C VAL A 292 2.09 -11.27 -6.55
N VAL A 293 1.78 -12.41 -7.19
CA VAL A 293 2.78 -13.42 -7.55
C VAL A 293 3.84 -12.84 -8.47
N ALA A 294 3.42 -12.03 -9.46
CA ALA A 294 4.34 -11.38 -10.40
C ALA A 294 5.37 -10.47 -9.69
N ARG A 295 4.92 -9.64 -8.75
CA ARG A 295 5.82 -8.78 -7.94
C ARG A 295 6.83 -9.61 -7.15
N ARG A 296 6.35 -10.68 -6.53
CA ARG A 296 7.23 -11.55 -5.74
C ARG A 296 8.24 -12.27 -6.61
N THR A 297 7.80 -12.80 -7.76
CA THR A 297 8.68 -13.43 -8.76
C THR A 297 9.74 -12.46 -9.25
N ARG A 298 9.36 -11.22 -9.58
CA ARG A 298 10.29 -10.17 -9.99
C ARG A 298 11.35 -9.90 -8.91
N ALA A 299 10.94 -9.72 -7.67
CA ALA A 299 11.87 -9.47 -6.57
C ALA A 299 12.86 -10.63 -6.36
N LEU A 300 12.44 -11.88 -6.58
CA LEU A 300 13.31 -13.05 -6.51
C LEU A 300 14.29 -13.12 -7.68
N LEU A 301 13.85 -12.73 -8.89
CA LEU A 301 14.69 -12.65 -10.08
C LEU A 301 15.74 -11.53 -9.94
N GLU A 302 15.32 -10.33 -9.54
CA GLU A 302 16.22 -9.19 -9.30
C GLU A 302 17.26 -9.50 -8.21
N ARG A 303 16.86 -10.19 -7.14
CA ARG A 303 17.79 -10.69 -6.11
C ARG A 303 18.84 -11.68 -6.67
N ALA A 304 18.48 -12.40 -7.74
CA ALA A 304 19.39 -13.29 -8.48
C ALA A 304 20.09 -12.58 -9.64
N GLU A 305 20.09 -11.24 -9.66
CA GLU A 305 20.70 -10.41 -10.71
C GLU A 305 20.09 -10.61 -12.11
N VAL A 306 18.86 -11.11 -12.18
CA VAL A 306 18.09 -11.23 -13.41
C VAL A 306 17.11 -10.06 -13.49
N LEU A 307 17.44 -9.05 -14.26
CA LEU A 307 16.55 -7.94 -14.55
C LEU A 307 15.40 -8.41 -15.44
N VAL A 308 14.25 -7.78 -15.32
CA VAL A 308 13.04 -8.12 -16.08
C VAL A 308 12.51 -6.88 -16.79
N ALA A 309 12.42 -6.92 -18.11
CA ALA A 309 11.79 -5.88 -18.90
C ALA A 309 10.26 -5.96 -18.71
N ASP A 310 9.65 -4.88 -18.24
CA ASP A 310 8.23 -4.85 -17.92
C ASP A 310 7.42 -4.10 -18.99
N GLU A 311 6.77 -4.87 -19.89
CA GLU A 311 5.89 -4.32 -20.92
C GLU A 311 4.51 -3.93 -20.35
N THR A 312 4.15 -4.43 -19.13
CA THR A 312 2.86 -4.13 -18.49
C THR A 312 2.87 -2.76 -17.83
N GLY A 313 4.02 -2.38 -17.28
CA GLY A 313 4.24 -1.14 -16.55
C GLY A 313 3.57 -1.12 -15.16
N TRP A 314 3.79 -0.02 -14.45
CA TRP A 314 3.28 0.24 -13.09
C TRP A 314 2.43 1.50 -13.10
N THR A 315 1.23 1.44 -12.53
CA THR A 315 0.43 2.66 -12.36
C THR A 315 1.18 3.64 -11.45
N PHE A 316 1.16 4.93 -11.81
CA PHE A 316 1.85 5.95 -10.99
C PHE A 316 1.38 5.94 -9.54
N ALA A 317 0.09 5.69 -9.29
CA ALA A 317 -0.46 5.61 -7.93
C ALA A 317 0.28 4.62 -7.01
N THR A 318 0.97 3.62 -7.57
CA THR A 318 1.70 2.59 -6.80
C THR A 318 3.19 2.91 -6.60
N LEU A 319 3.70 3.99 -7.19
CA LEU A 319 5.11 4.35 -7.18
C LEU A 319 5.46 5.31 -6.04
N SER A 320 6.69 5.23 -5.55
CA SER A 320 7.22 6.13 -4.53
C SER A 320 7.23 7.60 -4.94
N VAL A 321 7.39 7.88 -6.24
CA VAL A 321 7.35 9.23 -6.82
C VAL A 321 5.97 9.88 -6.71
N SER A 322 4.89 9.12 -6.76
CA SER A 322 3.53 9.62 -6.53
C SER A 322 3.17 9.64 -5.05
N THR A 323 3.74 8.71 -4.27
CA THR A 323 3.53 8.65 -2.82
C THR A 323 3.96 9.95 -2.13
N VAL A 324 5.04 10.61 -2.57
CA VAL A 324 5.47 11.87 -1.97
C VAL A 324 4.47 13.00 -2.24
N LEU A 325 3.83 13.02 -3.42
CA LEU A 325 2.77 13.99 -3.75
C LEU A 325 1.55 13.76 -2.84
N GLU A 326 1.14 12.50 -2.71
CA GLU A 326 -0.01 12.12 -1.90
C GLU A 326 0.22 12.44 -0.41
N ARG A 327 1.41 12.17 0.13
CA ARG A 327 1.80 12.54 1.49
C ARG A 327 1.79 14.04 1.70
N TRP A 328 2.26 14.82 0.72
CA TRP A 328 2.20 16.28 0.77
C TRP A 328 0.75 16.78 0.84
N LEU A 329 -0.12 16.28 -0.04
CA LEU A 329 -1.53 16.68 -0.05
C LEU A 329 -2.28 16.20 1.20
N THR A 330 -1.90 15.06 1.76
CA THR A 330 -2.46 14.53 3.02
C THR A 330 -2.02 15.39 4.20
N ALA A 331 -0.74 15.73 4.31
CA ALA A 331 -0.23 16.61 5.36
C ALA A 331 -0.94 17.97 5.36
N LEU A 332 -1.23 18.53 4.18
CA LEU A 332 -2.05 19.75 4.07
C LEU A 332 -3.47 19.57 4.59
N GLN A 333 -4.14 18.45 4.29
CA GLN A 333 -5.53 18.21 4.72
C GLN A 333 -5.67 17.90 6.21
N SER A 334 -4.67 17.26 6.79
CA SER A 334 -4.65 16.91 8.21
C SER A 334 -4.10 18.02 9.12
N ASP A 335 -3.93 19.24 8.58
CA ASP A 335 -3.26 20.35 9.29
C ASP A 335 -1.89 19.94 9.83
N PHE A 336 -1.12 19.23 8.99
CA PHE A 336 0.20 18.69 9.36
C PHE A 336 0.17 17.79 10.60
N TYR A 337 -0.83 16.87 10.68
CA TYR A 337 -0.82 15.86 11.70
C TYR A 337 0.55 15.16 11.74
N HIS A 338 1.11 14.97 12.92
CA HIS A 338 2.53 14.62 13.11
C HIS A 338 2.97 13.35 12.34
N HIS A 339 2.12 12.32 12.24
CA HIS A 339 2.42 11.12 11.44
C HIS A 339 2.55 11.45 9.96
N ASP A 340 1.57 12.18 9.40
CA ASP A 340 1.58 12.56 7.98
C ASP A 340 2.78 13.45 7.64
N LEU A 341 3.09 14.39 8.55
CA LEU A 341 4.26 15.27 8.41
C LEU A 341 5.56 14.49 8.45
N LEU A 342 5.75 13.61 9.44
CA LEU A 342 6.97 12.81 9.57
C LEU A 342 7.13 11.82 8.41
N ASP A 343 6.04 11.23 7.95
CA ASP A 343 6.03 10.35 6.77
C ASP A 343 6.43 11.09 5.50
N LEU A 344 5.95 12.33 5.32
CA LEU A 344 6.38 13.20 4.24
C LEU A 344 7.87 13.53 4.35
N LEU A 345 8.33 13.98 5.51
CA LEU A 345 9.72 14.41 5.74
C LEU A 345 10.73 13.27 5.65
N LYS A 346 10.32 12.03 5.91
CA LYS A 346 11.14 10.82 5.73
C LYS A 346 11.23 10.35 4.27
N SER A 347 10.45 10.94 3.36
CA SER A 347 10.53 10.64 1.92
C SER A 347 11.91 11.02 1.35
N PRO A 348 12.51 10.20 0.48
CA PRO A 348 13.79 10.52 -0.16
C PRO A 348 13.69 11.73 -1.11
N PHE A 349 12.50 12.06 -1.58
CA PHE A 349 12.28 13.10 -2.60
C PHE A 349 12.13 14.52 -2.02
N ILE A 350 11.70 14.68 -0.75
CA ILE A 350 11.54 16.03 -0.16
C ILE A 350 12.89 16.63 0.21
N PHE A 351 13.04 17.95 -0.01
CA PHE A 351 14.27 18.71 0.24
C PHE A 351 15.51 18.04 -0.43
N ALA A 352 15.34 17.52 -1.65
CA ALA A 352 16.42 16.85 -2.37
C ALA A 352 17.62 17.78 -2.69
N ASP A 353 17.41 19.09 -2.63
CA ASP A 353 18.41 20.14 -2.75
C ASP A 353 19.23 20.37 -1.47
N THR A 354 18.91 19.68 -0.38
CA THR A 354 19.61 19.75 0.92
C THR A 354 20.41 18.47 1.18
N ALA A 355 21.55 18.58 1.86
CA ALA A 355 22.39 17.43 2.18
C ALA A 355 21.61 16.38 3.01
N VAL A 356 21.77 15.10 2.69
CA VAL A 356 21.04 13.99 3.33
C VAL A 356 21.21 13.96 4.84
N SER A 357 22.45 14.26 5.33
CA SER A 357 22.76 14.30 6.76
C SER A 357 22.00 15.42 7.50
N GLU A 358 21.93 16.61 6.88
CA GLU A 358 21.21 17.77 7.45
C GLU A 358 19.71 17.50 7.51
N ARG A 359 19.15 16.97 6.42
CA ARG A 359 17.73 16.56 6.33
C ARG A 359 17.38 15.54 7.40
N LYS A 360 18.16 14.44 7.53
CA LYS A 360 17.94 13.40 8.56
C LYS A 360 18.04 13.97 9.96
N SER A 361 19.01 14.86 10.22
CA SER A 361 19.17 15.53 11.53
C SER A 361 17.97 16.41 11.86
N ALA A 362 17.49 17.21 10.90
CA ALA A 362 16.32 18.07 11.10
C ALA A 362 15.05 17.24 11.38
N VAL A 363 14.81 16.16 10.63
CA VAL A 363 13.66 15.27 10.87
C VAL A 363 13.72 14.63 12.25
N TYR A 364 14.90 14.13 12.64
CA TYR A 364 15.11 13.54 13.96
C TYR A 364 14.85 14.56 15.08
N GLN A 365 15.40 15.79 14.98
CA GLN A 365 15.18 16.85 15.96
C GLN A 365 13.71 17.23 16.06
N LEU A 366 13.01 17.35 14.92
CA LEU A 366 11.57 17.62 14.92
C LEU A 366 10.79 16.50 15.62
N GLU A 367 11.08 15.26 15.29
CA GLU A 367 10.43 14.09 15.90
C GLU A 367 10.62 14.06 17.41
N GLN A 368 11.85 14.34 17.92
CA GLN A 368 12.13 14.43 19.35
C GLN A 368 11.37 15.60 20.01
N LEU A 369 11.31 16.74 19.35
CA LEU A 369 10.59 17.91 19.84
C LEU A 369 9.08 17.63 19.97
N LEU A 370 8.48 17.02 18.95
CA LEU A 370 7.05 16.66 18.93
C LEU A 370 6.72 15.65 20.04
N ARG A 371 7.56 14.63 20.22
CA ARG A 371 7.41 13.64 21.29
C ARG A 371 7.49 14.29 22.68
N LYS A 372 8.46 15.18 22.88
CA LYS A 372 8.65 15.86 24.17
C LYS A 372 7.51 16.82 24.52
N GLN A 373 6.93 17.48 23.51
CA GLN A 373 5.93 18.54 23.75
C GLN A 373 4.49 18.06 23.58
N GLY A 374 4.26 16.84 23.07
CA GLY A 374 2.93 16.26 22.87
C GLY A 374 2.06 17.03 21.87
N VAL A 375 2.64 17.80 20.94
CA VAL A 375 1.87 18.56 19.94
C VAL A 375 1.61 17.72 18.72
N VAL A 376 0.36 17.43 18.47
CA VAL A 376 -0.08 16.45 17.45
C VAL A 376 -0.28 17.03 16.06
N ALA A 377 -0.66 18.32 15.92
CA ALA A 377 -0.94 18.95 14.63
C ALA A 377 -0.77 20.48 14.69
N GLY A 378 -0.68 21.09 13.50
CA GLY A 378 -0.62 22.54 13.35
C GLY A 378 0.78 23.05 13.03
N LEU A 379 1.03 23.42 11.76
CA LEU A 379 2.35 23.88 11.30
C LEU A 379 2.85 25.10 12.07
N GLU A 380 1.98 26.07 12.40
CA GLU A 380 2.34 27.26 13.15
C GLU A 380 2.74 26.92 14.61
N LYS A 381 2.12 25.91 15.20
CA LYS A 381 2.51 25.41 16.52
C LYS A 381 3.91 24.78 16.48
N PHE A 382 4.18 23.98 15.45
CA PHE A 382 5.50 23.37 15.25
C PHE A 382 6.58 24.44 15.03
N MET A 383 6.28 25.49 14.27
CA MET A 383 7.20 26.63 14.09
C MET A 383 7.46 27.39 15.40
N ALA A 384 6.43 27.58 16.21
CA ALA A 384 6.58 28.21 17.52
C ALA A 384 7.45 27.36 18.47
N LEU A 385 7.25 26.05 18.49
CA LEU A 385 8.07 25.12 19.29
C LEU A 385 9.53 25.07 18.82
N ALA A 386 9.75 25.11 17.51
CA ALA A 386 11.09 25.08 16.91
C ALA A 386 11.86 26.41 17.05
N GLY A 387 11.33 27.41 17.74
CA GLY A 387 11.85 28.77 17.81
C GLY A 387 13.32 28.93 18.26
N HIS A 388 13.93 27.93 18.87
CA HIS A 388 15.35 27.89 19.29
C HIS A 388 16.20 26.90 18.49
N GLU A 389 15.58 26.09 17.62
CA GLU A 389 16.25 25.02 16.87
C GLU A 389 16.53 25.48 15.43
N ALA A 390 17.72 26.07 15.21
CA ALA A 390 18.08 26.66 13.91
C ALA A 390 17.94 25.68 12.72
N ALA A 391 18.17 24.40 12.93
CA ALA A 391 18.05 23.36 11.90
C ALA A 391 16.60 23.12 11.40
N LEU A 392 15.58 23.52 12.19
CA LEU A 392 14.17 23.35 11.85
C LEU A 392 13.56 24.57 11.15
N HIS A 393 14.20 25.75 11.26
CA HIS A 393 13.62 26.99 10.73
C HIS A 393 13.41 26.95 9.21
N GLN A 394 14.42 26.51 8.47
CA GLN A 394 14.33 26.44 7.00
C GLN A 394 13.33 25.41 6.51
N PRO A 395 13.36 24.15 6.97
CA PRO A 395 12.37 23.14 6.56
C PRO A 395 10.92 23.55 6.84
N LEU A 396 10.63 24.05 8.07
CA LEU A 396 9.28 24.47 8.45
C LEU A 396 8.83 25.74 7.66
N ALA A 397 9.72 26.67 7.40
CA ALA A 397 9.43 27.85 6.57
C ALA A 397 9.09 27.46 5.12
N ARG A 398 9.81 26.50 4.53
CA ARG A 398 9.53 25.96 3.20
C ARG A 398 8.17 25.25 3.16
N LEU A 399 7.83 24.44 4.18
CA LEU A 399 6.50 23.81 4.30
C LEU A 399 5.39 24.87 4.32
N ARG A 400 5.55 25.93 5.11
CA ARG A 400 4.57 27.04 5.18
C ARG A 400 4.44 27.76 3.84
N GLN A 401 5.55 28.10 3.17
CA GLN A 401 5.54 28.75 1.87
C GLN A 401 4.82 27.90 0.82
N ALA A 402 5.11 26.60 0.78
CA ALA A 402 4.48 25.65 -0.13
C ALA A 402 2.97 25.47 0.16
N ALA A 403 2.58 25.46 1.45
CA ALA A 403 1.18 25.32 1.87
C ALA A 403 0.31 26.50 1.41
N VAL A 404 0.82 27.73 1.44
CA VAL A 404 0.11 28.93 0.98
C VAL A 404 -0.24 28.86 -0.50
N LEU A 405 0.60 28.18 -1.31
CA LEU A 405 0.32 28.01 -2.75
C LEU A 405 -0.91 27.13 -3.00
N LEU A 406 -1.17 26.14 -2.12
CA LEU A 406 -2.28 25.19 -2.21
C LEU A 406 -3.41 25.49 -1.20
N GLU A 407 -3.71 26.76 -0.95
CA GLU A 407 -4.76 27.17 -0.02
C GLU A 407 -6.11 26.52 -0.31
N GLN A 408 -6.57 25.65 0.63
CA GLN A 408 -7.72 24.76 0.43
C GLN A 408 -9.08 25.49 0.33
N GLY A 409 -9.18 26.71 0.85
CA GLY A 409 -10.39 27.53 0.80
C GLY A 409 -10.72 28.11 -0.59
N LYS A 410 -9.79 28.08 -1.52
CA LYS A 410 -9.96 28.63 -2.86
C LYS A 410 -10.57 27.64 -3.85
N LYS A 411 -11.30 28.18 -4.82
CA LYS A 411 -11.72 27.44 -6.01
C LYS A 411 -10.86 27.90 -7.18
N ARG A 412 -10.24 26.95 -7.90
CA ARG A 412 -9.36 27.22 -9.06
C ARG A 412 -9.72 26.30 -10.21
N THR A 413 -9.26 26.58 -11.41
CA THR A 413 -9.31 25.63 -12.53
C THR A 413 -8.36 24.46 -12.27
N LEU A 414 -8.52 23.34 -12.98
CA LEU A 414 -7.58 22.21 -12.87
C LEU A 414 -6.16 22.63 -13.25
N ALA A 415 -6.00 23.43 -14.29
CA ALA A 415 -4.70 23.97 -14.72
C ALA A 415 -4.05 24.88 -13.67
N GLU A 416 -4.84 25.76 -13.01
CA GLU A 416 -4.36 26.61 -11.91
C GLU A 416 -3.93 25.77 -10.68
N TRP A 417 -4.64 24.68 -10.36
CA TRP A 417 -4.25 23.76 -9.29
C TRP A 417 -2.96 23.02 -9.61
N LEU A 418 -2.80 22.53 -10.85
CA LEU A 418 -1.56 21.88 -11.31
C LEU A 418 -0.37 22.82 -11.27
N SER A 419 -0.56 24.10 -11.68
CA SER A 419 0.48 25.12 -11.57
C SER A 419 0.90 25.35 -10.11
N ALA A 420 -0.07 25.49 -9.21
CA ALA A 420 0.19 25.69 -7.79
C ALA A 420 0.88 24.47 -7.16
N LEU A 421 0.49 23.25 -7.57
CA LEU A 421 1.18 22.02 -7.16
C LEU A 421 2.64 22.04 -7.60
N ARG A 422 2.91 22.29 -8.89
CA ARG A 422 4.29 22.35 -9.43
C ARG A 422 5.16 23.35 -8.68
N GLU A 423 4.62 24.55 -8.42
CA GLU A 423 5.33 25.57 -7.66
C GLU A 423 5.58 25.13 -6.20
N SER A 424 4.61 24.49 -5.58
CA SER A 424 4.71 23.92 -4.24
C SER A 424 5.79 22.83 -4.17
N LEU A 425 5.83 21.90 -5.15
CA LEU A 425 6.86 20.86 -5.24
C LEU A 425 8.26 21.45 -5.41
N ASN A 426 8.40 22.53 -6.20
CA ASN A 426 9.67 23.23 -6.38
C ASN A 426 10.14 23.89 -5.07
N VAL A 427 9.25 24.57 -4.33
CA VAL A 427 9.57 25.15 -3.02
C VAL A 427 10.05 24.08 -2.04
N LEU A 428 9.45 22.88 -2.08
CA LEU A 428 9.84 21.74 -1.22
C LEU A 428 11.07 20.98 -1.72
N GLY A 429 11.63 21.35 -2.88
CA GLY A 429 12.74 20.61 -3.51
C GLY A 429 12.37 19.20 -3.97
N ILE A 430 11.06 18.87 -4.03
CA ILE A 430 10.56 17.58 -4.53
C ILE A 430 10.79 17.48 -6.04
N ASP A 431 10.59 18.57 -6.78
CA ASP A 431 10.83 18.63 -8.23
C ASP A 431 12.26 18.18 -8.57
N ALA A 432 13.27 18.68 -7.85
CA ALA A 432 14.66 18.29 -8.03
C ALA A 432 14.91 16.79 -7.72
N GLY A 433 14.23 16.24 -6.74
CA GLY A 433 14.30 14.80 -6.43
C GLY A 433 13.66 13.94 -7.51
N LEU A 434 12.49 14.35 -8.02
CA LEU A 434 11.78 13.66 -9.10
C LEU A 434 12.55 13.69 -10.42
N GLN A 435 13.30 14.77 -10.70
CA GLN A 435 14.14 14.87 -11.90
C GLN A 435 15.30 13.87 -11.93
N GLN A 436 15.72 13.34 -10.80
CA GLN A 436 16.79 12.33 -10.69
C GLN A 436 16.28 10.89 -10.85
N ASP A 437 14.98 10.70 -10.97
CA ASP A 437 14.30 9.40 -11.05
C ASP A 437 13.54 9.31 -12.38
N ASP A 438 13.65 8.19 -13.12
CA ASP A 438 13.03 8.04 -14.44
C ASP A 438 11.50 8.11 -14.37
N ALA A 439 10.90 7.46 -13.37
CA ALA A 439 9.45 7.56 -13.13
C ALA A 439 9.06 8.98 -12.69
N GLY A 440 9.92 9.64 -11.90
CA GLY A 440 9.75 11.03 -11.52
C GLY A 440 9.74 11.98 -12.71
N GLN A 441 10.65 11.79 -13.67
CA GLN A 441 10.68 12.59 -14.91
C GLN A 441 9.41 12.40 -15.76
N GLN A 442 8.91 11.14 -15.86
CA GLN A 442 7.67 10.87 -16.58
C GLN A 442 6.47 11.49 -15.86
N LEU A 443 6.41 11.42 -14.52
CA LEU A 443 5.38 12.07 -13.72
C LEU A 443 5.36 13.59 -13.93
N LEU A 444 6.53 14.25 -13.91
CA LEU A 444 6.63 15.69 -14.14
C LEU A 444 6.14 16.08 -15.54
N ARG A 445 6.46 15.27 -16.55
CA ARG A 445 5.95 15.45 -17.93
C ARG A 445 4.43 15.26 -18.00
N ALA A 446 3.88 14.24 -17.32
CA ALA A 446 2.44 14.03 -17.25
C ALA A 446 1.70 15.23 -16.64
N LEU A 447 2.19 15.75 -15.50
CA LEU A 447 1.64 16.96 -14.86
C LEU A 447 1.66 18.18 -15.79
N GLU A 448 2.73 18.34 -16.55
CA GLU A 448 2.85 19.43 -17.53
C GLU A 448 1.88 19.25 -18.71
N THR A 449 1.76 18.03 -19.24
CA THR A 449 0.82 17.70 -20.32
C THR A 449 -0.61 17.97 -19.89
N TRP A 450 -1.04 17.46 -18.72
CA TRP A 450 -2.39 17.74 -18.19
C TRP A 450 -2.63 19.22 -17.97
N GLN A 451 -1.64 19.95 -17.46
CA GLN A 451 -1.75 21.42 -17.30
C GLN A 451 -1.97 22.12 -18.64
N GLN A 452 -1.26 21.70 -19.70
CA GLN A 452 -1.41 22.30 -21.04
C GLN A 452 -2.76 21.95 -21.66
N GLU A 453 -3.18 20.71 -21.58
CA GLU A 453 -4.46 20.23 -22.10
C GLU A 453 -5.65 20.94 -21.45
N LEU A 454 -5.59 21.19 -20.15
CA LEU A 454 -6.67 21.77 -19.36
C LEU A 454 -6.68 23.31 -19.31
N ARG A 455 -5.85 23.99 -20.12
CA ARG A 455 -5.82 25.47 -20.14
C ARG A 455 -7.14 26.10 -20.58
N SER A 456 -7.91 25.41 -21.41
CA SER A 456 -9.22 25.84 -21.88
C SER A 456 -10.37 25.49 -20.93
N ASP A 457 -10.11 24.69 -19.87
CA ASP A 457 -11.13 24.36 -18.88
C ASP A 457 -11.39 25.55 -17.95
N GLU A 458 -12.59 26.12 -18.00
CA GLU A 458 -13.05 27.22 -17.16
C GLU A 458 -13.70 26.74 -15.85
N GLY A 459 -13.83 25.43 -15.65
CA GLY A 459 -14.41 24.83 -14.46
C GLY A 459 -13.67 25.23 -13.18
N ARG A 460 -14.43 25.57 -12.13
CA ARG A 460 -13.87 25.92 -10.83
C ARG A 460 -14.06 24.75 -9.85
N TYR A 461 -12.96 24.23 -9.33
CA TYR A 461 -12.90 23.04 -8.47
C TYR A 461 -12.37 23.40 -7.09
N ARG A 462 -12.92 22.80 -6.05
CA ARG A 462 -12.38 22.85 -4.68
C ARG A 462 -11.14 21.95 -4.61
N PHE A 463 -10.29 22.17 -3.62
CA PHE A 463 -9.10 21.36 -3.38
C PHE A 463 -9.41 19.84 -3.33
N ALA A 464 -10.46 19.42 -2.61
CA ALA A 464 -10.84 18.02 -2.53
C ALA A 464 -11.33 17.41 -3.86
N GLU A 465 -12.02 18.19 -4.71
CA GLU A 465 -12.46 17.76 -6.03
C GLU A 465 -11.27 17.57 -6.96
N TRP A 466 -10.33 18.53 -6.96
CA TRP A 466 -9.10 18.47 -7.73
C TRP A 466 -8.18 17.33 -7.26
N ARG A 467 -8.01 17.13 -5.95
CA ARG A 467 -7.20 16.03 -5.41
C ARG A 467 -7.71 14.66 -5.86
N ARG A 468 -9.03 14.43 -5.87
CA ARG A 468 -9.62 13.20 -6.38
C ARG A 468 -9.37 13.03 -7.87
N TRP A 469 -9.49 14.09 -8.66
CA TRP A 469 -9.13 14.08 -10.07
C TRP A 469 -7.66 13.70 -10.27
N LEU A 470 -6.75 14.32 -9.54
CA LEU A 470 -5.32 14.02 -9.63
C LEU A 470 -5.01 12.56 -9.27
N ALA A 471 -5.59 12.05 -8.18
CA ALA A 471 -5.43 10.66 -7.77
C ALA A 471 -5.88 9.70 -8.88
N GLN A 472 -6.98 10.01 -9.55
CA GLN A 472 -7.49 9.21 -10.66
C GLN A 472 -6.59 9.27 -11.91
N GLN A 473 -6.03 10.44 -12.23
CA GLN A 473 -5.05 10.54 -13.31
C GLN A 473 -3.80 9.69 -13.01
N LEU A 474 -3.30 9.73 -11.79
CA LEU A 474 -2.17 8.90 -11.33
C LEU A 474 -2.47 7.40 -11.35
N ASP A 475 -3.73 7.01 -11.15
CA ASP A 475 -4.15 5.59 -11.22
C ASP A 475 -4.32 5.11 -12.67
N SER A 476 -4.69 5.98 -13.60
CA SER A 476 -4.85 5.65 -15.02
C SER A 476 -3.53 5.64 -15.80
N GLU A 477 -2.57 6.46 -15.41
CA GLU A 477 -1.28 6.55 -16.09
C GLU A 477 -0.29 5.47 -15.65
N THR A 478 0.54 5.02 -16.59
CA THR A 478 1.45 3.89 -16.38
C THR A 478 2.89 4.27 -16.69
N PHE A 479 3.77 4.08 -15.73
CA PHE A 479 5.22 4.14 -15.93
C PHE A 479 5.73 2.85 -16.56
N ARG A 480 6.58 2.97 -17.56
CA ARG A 480 7.33 1.86 -18.18
C ARG A 480 8.80 2.22 -18.24
N ASP A 481 9.60 1.36 -17.61
CA ASP A 481 11.05 1.50 -17.71
C ASP A 481 11.54 0.87 -19.04
N SER A 482 11.85 1.72 -19.98
CA SER A 482 12.39 1.31 -21.30
C SER A 482 13.91 1.15 -21.31
N SER A 483 14.60 1.42 -20.22
CA SER A 483 16.06 1.29 -20.10
C SER A 483 16.52 -0.14 -19.90
N ILE A 484 15.62 -1.02 -19.42
CA ILE A 484 15.93 -2.42 -19.15
C ILE A 484 15.84 -3.25 -20.43
N ASP A 485 16.99 -3.65 -20.97
CA ASP A 485 17.09 -4.67 -22.01
C ASP A 485 17.37 -6.03 -21.37
N SER A 486 16.43 -6.96 -21.47
CA SER A 486 16.49 -8.27 -20.82
C SER A 486 15.87 -9.37 -21.70
N PRO A 487 16.45 -10.58 -21.68
CA PRO A 487 15.83 -11.75 -22.29
C PRO A 487 14.55 -12.20 -21.60
N VAL A 488 14.26 -11.67 -20.39
CA VAL A 488 13.07 -11.97 -19.60
C VAL A 488 12.15 -10.77 -19.57
N ARG A 489 10.89 -10.94 -19.94
CA ARG A 489 9.91 -9.85 -19.98
C ARG A 489 8.60 -10.22 -19.32
N PHE A 490 8.01 -9.29 -18.54
CA PHE A 490 6.60 -9.36 -18.17
C PHE A 490 5.73 -8.79 -19.26
N THR A 491 4.66 -9.52 -19.61
CA THR A 491 3.71 -9.08 -20.63
C THR A 491 2.28 -9.52 -20.28
N HIS A 492 1.27 -8.90 -20.90
CA HIS A 492 -0.14 -9.30 -20.75
C HIS A 492 -0.50 -10.41 -21.71
N LEU A 493 -1.49 -11.25 -21.37
CA LEU A 493 -1.98 -12.30 -22.25
C LEU A 493 -2.41 -11.75 -23.64
N ALA A 494 -3.14 -10.63 -23.66
CA ALA A 494 -3.54 -10.00 -24.90
C ALA A 494 -2.35 -9.48 -25.75
N ALA A 495 -1.24 -9.09 -25.13
CA ALA A 495 -0.05 -8.64 -25.82
C ALA A 495 0.81 -9.78 -26.40
N THR A 496 0.50 -11.04 -26.09
CA THR A 496 1.19 -12.21 -26.63
C THR A 496 0.65 -12.65 -28.00
N ARG A 497 -0.41 -12.02 -28.47
CA ARG A 497 -1.04 -12.33 -29.76
C ARG A 497 -0.03 -12.28 -30.90
N TRP A 498 0.04 -13.38 -31.67
CA TRP A 498 0.97 -13.56 -32.78
C TRP A 498 2.46 -13.49 -32.40
N ARG A 499 2.79 -13.59 -31.10
CA ARG A 499 4.18 -13.62 -30.64
C ARG A 499 4.61 -15.05 -30.31
N ALA A 500 5.82 -15.37 -30.71
CA ALA A 500 6.47 -16.62 -30.34
C ALA A 500 7.67 -16.31 -29.44
N PHE A 501 7.80 -17.10 -28.38
CA PHE A 501 8.85 -16.99 -27.40
C PHE A 501 9.64 -18.30 -27.30
N ASP A 502 10.88 -18.24 -26.81
CA ASP A 502 11.65 -19.46 -26.53
C ASP A 502 11.05 -20.24 -25.35
N ALA A 503 10.44 -19.54 -24.39
CA ALA A 503 9.70 -20.11 -23.28
C ALA A 503 8.66 -19.13 -22.73
N VAL A 504 7.57 -19.67 -22.21
CA VAL A 504 6.47 -18.91 -21.61
C VAL A 504 6.17 -19.43 -20.23
N LEU A 505 6.10 -18.52 -19.25
CA LEU A 505 5.66 -18.78 -17.89
C LEU A 505 4.31 -18.09 -17.66
N LEU A 506 3.27 -18.88 -17.45
CA LEU A 506 1.94 -18.40 -17.06
C LEU A 506 1.80 -18.45 -15.54
N LEU A 507 1.70 -17.29 -14.88
CA LEU A 507 1.62 -17.15 -13.43
C LEU A 507 0.20 -16.85 -12.95
N GLY A 508 -0.20 -17.43 -11.81
CA GLY A 508 -1.48 -17.15 -11.17
C GLY A 508 -2.68 -17.61 -12.00
N CYS A 509 -2.57 -18.78 -12.61
CA CYS A 509 -3.60 -19.33 -13.50
C CYS A 509 -4.71 -20.07 -12.74
N ASP A 510 -5.17 -19.53 -11.63
CA ASP A 510 -6.34 -20.04 -10.90
C ASP A 510 -7.67 -19.54 -11.52
N ALA A 511 -8.79 -20.10 -11.04
CA ALA A 511 -10.13 -19.81 -11.54
C ALA A 511 -10.59 -18.36 -11.28
N ASP A 512 -10.00 -17.68 -10.31
CA ASP A 512 -10.32 -16.28 -9.98
C ASP A 512 -9.66 -15.29 -10.94
N HIS A 513 -8.51 -15.68 -11.52
CA HIS A 513 -7.73 -14.81 -12.37
C HIS A 513 -7.82 -15.18 -13.88
N LEU A 514 -8.24 -16.40 -14.22
CA LEU A 514 -8.38 -16.82 -15.61
C LEU A 514 -9.58 -17.76 -15.84
N PRO A 515 -10.70 -17.30 -16.44
CA PRO A 515 -10.91 -15.92 -16.85
C PRO A 515 -10.98 -15.01 -15.62
N GLY A 516 -10.24 -13.90 -15.69
CA GLY A 516 -10.34 -12.88 -14.66
C GLY A 516 -11.75 -12.28 -14.59
N ALA A 517 -12.04 -11.59 -13.53
CA ALA A 517 -13.27 -10.80 -13.44
C ALA A 517 -13.35 -9.94 -14.70
N ALA A 518 -14.31 -10.20 -15.55
CA ALA A 518 -14.54 -9.36 -16.71
C ALA A 518 -14.82 -7.94 -16.18
N ASP A 519 -14.14 -6.96 -16.74
CA ASP A 519 -14.38 -5.56 -16.51
C ASP A 519 -15.76 -5.19 -17.12
N GLY A 520 -16.80 -5.80 -16.57
CA GLY A 520 -18.19 -5.50 -16.90
C GLY A 520 -18.48 -4.15 -16.31
N GLY A 521 -18.41 -3.10 -17.13
CA GLY A 521 -18.59 -1.72 -16.71
C GLY A 521 -19.73 -1.57 -15.68
N ARG A 522 -19.65 -0.59 -14.79
CA ARG A 522 -20.68 -0.35 -13.74
C ARG A 522 -22.04 -0.01 -14.32
N TRP A 523 -22.08 0.37 -15.60
CA TRP A 523 -23.29 0.73 -16.33
C TRP A 523 -23.81 -0.44 -17.16
N PHE A 524 -25.05 -0.74 -16.97
CA PHE A 524 -25.82 -1.80 -17.65
C PHE A 524 -25.34 -3.22 -17.32
N ASN A 525 -26.28 -4.11 -17.08
CA ASN A 525 -25.99 -5.53 -16.95
C ASN A 525 -25.75 -6.19 -18.33
N ASP A 526 -25.29 -7.43 -18.34
CA ASP A 526 -24.96 -8.16 -19.59
C ASP A 526 -26.17 -8.28 -20.54
N ALA A 527 -27.41 -8.34 -20.04
CA ALA A 527 -28.60 -8.40 -20.88
C ALA A 527 -28.82 -7.09 -21.66
N VAL A 528 -28.69 -5.94 -20.98
CA VAL A 528 -28.77 -4.63 -21.64
C VAL A 528 -27.57 -4.43 -22.57
N ARG A 529 -26.36 -4.76 -22.12
CA ARG A 529 -25.14 -4.66 -22.96
C ARG A 529 -25.27 -5.49 -24.22
N SER A 530 -25.80 -6.73 -24.13
CA SER A 530 -26.07 -7.59 -25.29
C SER A 530 -27.12 -6.97 -26.22
N SER A 531 -28.22 -6.42 -25.69
CA SER A 531 -29.25 -5.77 -26.51
C SER A 531 -28.75 -4.53 -27.25
N LEU A 532 -27.81 -3.82 -26.65
CA LEU A 532 -27.12 -2.66 -27.24
C LEU A 532 -25.94 -3.08 -28.15
N GLY A 533 -25.60 -4.37 -28.23
CA GLY A 533 -24.45 -4.88 -28.98
C GLY A 533 -23.11 -4.47 -28.40
N LEU A 534 -23.05 -4.20 -27.11
CA LEU A 534 -21.83 -3.90 -26.35
C LEU A 534 -21.14 -5.19 -25.88
N PRO A 535 -19.83 -5.14 -25.60
CA PRO A 535 -19.12 -6.28 -25.02
C PRO A 535 -19.74 -6.73 -23.70
N THR A 536 -19.95 -8.05 -23.54
CA THR A 536 -20.43 -8.70 -22.32
C THR A 536 -19.31 -9.44 -21.62
N ARG A 537 -19.56 -9.95 -20.40
CA ARG A 537 -18.61 -10.80 -19.69
C ARG A 537 -18.26 -12.05 -20.51
N ASP A 538 -19.24 -12.67 -21.15
CA ASP A 538 -19.03 -13.85 -21.97
C ASP A 538 -18.13 -13.55 -23.18
N THR A 539 -18.33 -12.40 -23.84
CA THR A 539 -17.46 -12.00 -24.96
C THR A 539 -16.03 -11.72 -24.51
N SER A 540 -15.85 -11.13 -23.32
CA SER A 540 -14.52 -10.90 -22.74
C SER A 540 -13.83 -12.21 -22.34
N ALA A 541 -14.56 -13.11 -21.71
CA ALA A 541 -14.05 -14.44 -21.34
C ALA A 541 -13.69 -15.27 -22.59
N ALA A 542 -14.51 -15.19 -23.65
CA ALA A 542 -14.20 -15.86 -24.93
C ALA A 542 -12.91 -15.31 -25.57
N ARG A 543 -12.68 -13.99 -25.53
CA ARG A 543 -11.43 -13.36 -26.01
C ARG A 543 -10.21 -13.86 -25.23
N GLN A 544 -10.29 -13.88 -23.88
CA GLN A 544 -9.20 -14.38 -23.04
C GLN A 544 -8.88 -15.84 -23.33
N ARG A 545 -9.91 -16.67 -23.51
CA ARG A 545 -9.73 -18.07 -23.92
C ARG A 545 -9.03 -18.17 -25.27
N ASP A 546 -9.46 -17.39 -26.27
CA ASP A 546 -8.87 -17.39 -27.60
C ASP A 546 -7.40 -16.94 -27.58
N ASP A 547 -7.07 -15.94 -26.76
CA ASP A 547 -5.70 -15.47 -26.54
C ASP A 547 -4.83 -16.55 -25.88
N LEU A 548 -5.36 -17.25 -24.87
CA LEU A 548 -4.68 -18.37 -24.22
C LEU A 548 -4.39 -19.50 -25.19
N LEU A 549 -5.39 -19.90 -25.98
CA LEU A 549 -5.24 -20.96 -26.98
C LEU A 549 -4.22 -20.57 -28.06
N ALA A 550 -4.23 -19.30 -28.48
CA ALA A 550 -3.26 -18.79 -29.45
C ALA A 550 -1.82 -18.80 -28.86
N LEU A 551 -1.66 -18.44 -27.61
CA LEU A 551 -0.37 -18.50 -26.91
C LEU A 551 0.17 -19.93 -26.84
N LEU A 552 -0.66 -20.88 -26.42
CA LEU A 552 -0.27 -22.30 -26.32
C LEU A 552 0.06 -22.91 -27.66
N ALA A 553 -0.62 -22.50 -28.71
CA ALA A 553 -0.40 -23.03 -30.06
C ALA A 553 0.89 -22.52 -30.74
N LEU A 554 1.36 -21.32 -30.37
CA LEU A 554 2.56 -20.72 -30.95
C LEU A 554 3.84 -21.03 -30.18
N ASN A 555 3.73 -21.52 -28.94
CA ASN A 555 4.85 -21.68 -28.04
C ASN A 555 5.00 -23.12 -27.52
N ASP A 556 6.13 -23.72 -27.81
CA ASP A 556 6.40 -25.15 -27.54
C ASP A 556 6.83 -25.40 -26.09
N CYS A 557 7.29 -24.38 -25.37
CA CYS A 557 7.81 -24.49 -24.01
C CYS A 557 7.00 -23.58 -23.08
N VAL A 558 5.99 -24.14 -22.43
CA VAL A 558 5.08 -23.41 -21.55
C VAL A 558 5.00 -24.07 -20.20
N LEU A 559 5.19 -23.30 -19.13
CA LEU A 559 4.89 -23.68 -17.76
C LEU A 559 3.73 -22.87 -17.22
N VAL A 560 2.73 -23.55 -16.66
CA VAL A 560 1.55 -22.98 -16.02
C VAL A 560 1.69 -23.17 -14.52
N THR A 561 1.48 -22.10 -13.74
CA THR A 561 1.50 -22.17 -12.28
C THR A 561 0.22 -21.62 -11.67
N TRP A 562 -0.17 -22.17 -10.55
CA TRP A 562 -1.27 -21.66 -9.70
C TRP A 562 -1.08 -22.09 -8.26
N GLN A 563 -1.79 -21.43 -7.33
CA GLN A 563 -1.84 -21.83 -5.93
C GLN A 563 -3.01 -22.78 -5.69
N LYS A 564 -2.72 -23.98 -5.20
CA LYS A 564 -3.76 -24.92 -4.78
C LYS A 564 -4.29 -24.69 -3.36
N ASP A 565 -3.64 -23.82 -2.61
CA ASP A 565 -4.09 -23.34 -1.31
C ASP A 565 -3.87 -21.81 -1.27
N ARG A 566 -4.91 -21.07 -0.94
CA ARG A 566 -4.88 -19.62 -0.80
C ARG A 566 -5.55 -19.23 0.51
N ASN A 567 -4.76 -18.86 1.51
CA ASN A 567 -5.24 -18.48 2.84
C ASN A 567 -6.11 -19.56 3.53
N GLY A 568 -5.82 -20.85 3.29
CA GLY A 568 -6.56 -21.98 3.85
C GLY A 568 -7.80 -22.40 3.04
N GLU A 569 -8.04 -21.79 1.87
CA GLU A 569 -9.07 -22.18 0.92
C GLU A 569 -8.44 -22.87 -0.30
N ALA A 570 -9.14 -23.87 -0.85
CA ALA A 570 -8.67 -24.61 -2.02
C ALA A 570 -8.69 -23.70 -3.27
N GLY A 571 -7.51 -23.43 -3.85
CA GLY A 571 -7.36 -22.75 -5.12
C GLY A 571 -7.56 -23.73 -6.30
N LEU A 572 -8.52 -23.41 -7.18
CA LEU A 572 -8.82 -24.22 -8.35
C LEU A 572 -8.02 -23.70 -9.56
N LEU A 573 -7.53 -24.63 -10.38
CA LEU A 573 -6.93 -24.25 -11.67
C LEU A 573 -8.00 -23.60 -12.57
N SER A 574 -7.59 -22.69 -13.44
CA SER A 574 -8.44 -22.11 -14.46
C SER A 574 -9.26 -23.19 -15.20
N PRO A 575 -10.58 -23.01 -15.38
CA PRO A 575 -11.41 -24.01 -16.06
C PRO A 575 -10.93 -24.34 -17.49
N TYR A 576 -10.33 -23.38 -18.17
CA TYR A 576 -9.78 -23.58 -19.51
C TYR A 576 -8.56 -24.50 -19.51
N LEU A 577 -7.70 -24.37 -18.53
CA LEU A 577 -6.48 -25.13 -18.37
C LEU A 577 -6.76 -26.50 -17.74
N GLU A 578 -7.71 -26.58 -16.81
CA GLU A 578 -8.16 -27.83 -16.21
C GLU A 578 -8.75 -28.77 -17.27
N MET A 579 -9.65 -28.22 -18.11
CA MET A 579 -10.22 -29.01 -19.23
C MET A 579 -9.13 -29.53 -20.17
N LEU A 580 -8.11 -28.72 -20.48
CA LEU A 580 -7.00 -29.15 -21.35
C LEU A 580 -6.18 -30.27 -20.69
N ARG A 581 -5.82 -30.13 -19.43
CA ARG A 581 -5.07 -31.10 -18.64
C ARG A 581 -5.82 -32.43 -18.53
N ASP A 582 -7.11 -32.39 -18.23
CA ASP A 582 -7.93 -33.56 -18.00
C ASP A 582 -8.18 -34.31 -19.32
N LEU A 583 -8.40 -33.60 -20.43
CA LEU A 583 -8.49 -34.22 -21.77
C LEU A 583 -7.17 -34.89 -22.17
N HIS A 584 -6.02 -34.27 -21.85
CA HIS A 584 -4.72 -34.85 -22.12
C HIS A 584 -4.51 -36.10 -21.25
N ALA A 585 -4.82 -36.04 -19.95
CA ALA A 585 -4.70 -37.18 -19.05
C ALA A 585 -5.61 -38.37 -19.47
N LEU A 586 -6.84 -38.10 -19.90
CA LEU A 586 -7.75 -39.12 -20.44
C LEU A 586 -7.22 -39.75 -21.73
N THR A 587 -6.54 -38.97 -22.58
CA THR A 587 -6.08 -39.44 -23.88
C THR A 587 -4.74 -40.18 -23.82
N TYR A 588 -3.82 -39.69 -23.02
CA TYR A 588 -2.41 -40.13 -22.99
C TYR A 588 -1.98 -40.76 -21.67
N GLY A 589 -2.79 -40.65 -20.60
CA GLY A 589 -2.47 -41.17 -19.28
C GLY A 589 -1.44 -40.35 -18.52
N ASP A 590 -1.17 -39.10 -18.97
CA ASP A 590 -0.20 -38.19 -18.38
C ASP A 590 -0.89 -36.93 -17.91
N ASP A 591 -0.61 -36.49 -16.67
CA ASP A 591 -1.21 -35.33 -16.02
C ASP A 591 -0.49 -34.00 -16.32
N LEU A 592 0.55 -34.05 -17.15
CA LEU A 592 1.40 -32.89 -17.51
C LEU A 592 2.04 -32.21 -16.30
N GLY A 593 2.14 -32.89 -15.16
CA GLY A 593 2.68 -32.31 -13.93
C GLY A 593 4.18 -32.06 -14.01
N GLU A 594 4.61 -30.84 -13.67
CA GLU A 594 6.03 -30.52 -13.51
C GLU A 594 6.55 -31.07 -12.19
N ARG A 595 7.50 -32.01 -12.24
CA ARG A 595 7.99 -32.76 -11.07
C ARG A 595 9.40 -32.37 -10.66
N GLU A 596 10.23 -31.88 -11.59
CA GLU A 596 11.63 -31.56 -11.33
C GLU A 596 11.79 -30.32 -10.46
N LEU A 597 10.92 -29.32 -10.64
CA LEU A 597 10.93 -28.10 -9.82
C LEU A 597 10.71 -28.36 -8.34
N HIS A 598 9.87 -29.34 -8.00
CA HIS A 598 9.69 -29.74 -6.61
C HIS A 598 10.99 -30.22 -5.97
N GLY A 599 11.84 -30.94 -6.74
CA GLY A 599 13.17 -31.37 -6.29
C GLY A 599 14.13 -30.22 -6.06
N TYR A 600 14.17 -29.25 -6.98
CA TYR A 600 14.99 -28.05 -6.82
C TYR A 600 14.56 -27.20 -5.63
N LEU A 601 13.28 -26.99 -5.44
CA LEU A 601 12.75 -26.21 -4.31
C LEU A 601 13.02 -26.92 -2.97
N ALA A 602 12.82 -28.22 -2.90
CA ALA A 602 13.13 -28.99 -1.72
C ALA A 602 14.64 -28.97 -1.38
N ALA A 603 15.52 -29.02 -2.38
CA ALA A 603 16.97 -28.90 -2.18
C ALA A 603 17.37 -27.49 -1.67
N GLU A 604 16.68 -26.44 -2.10
CA GLU A 604 16.89 -25.09 -1.60
C GLU A 604 16.41 -24.91 -0.14
N GLU A 605 15.35 -25.59 0.25
CA GLU A 605 14.79 -25.58 1.61
C GLU A 605 15.57 -26.44 2.60
N ALA A 606 16.28 -27.47 2.11
CA ALA A 606 16.98 -28.45 2.93
C ALA A 606 18.28 -27.94 3.62
N ARG A 607 18.59 -26.65 3.57
CA ARG A 607 19.60 -26.05 4.44
C ARG A 607 19.04 -25.92 5.86
N THR A 608 19.03 -27.05 6.58
CA THR A 608 18.90 -27.01 8.03
C THR A 608 20.19 -26.40 8.59
N VAL A 609 20.11 -25.15 8.98
CA VAL A 609 21.12 -24.58 9.88
C VAL A 609 20.73 -25.07 11.26
N ASP A 610 21.61 -25.86 11.90
CA ASP A 610 21.48 -26.12 13.33
C ASP A 610 21.52 -24.78 14.06
N MET A 611 20.36 -24.24 14.35
CA MET A 611 20.22 -23.04 15.17
C MET A 611 20.51 -23.47 16.62
N PRO A 612 21.54 -22.91 17.27
CA PRO A 612 21.74 -23.17 18.67
C PRO A 612 20.46 -22.79 19.43
N GLN A 613 20.06 -23.66 20.34
CA GLN A 613 18.89 -23.39 21.17
C GLN A 613 19.12 -22.06 21.89
N ALA A 614 18.17 -21.15 21.80
CA ALA A 614 18.25 -19.86 22.48
C ALA A 614 18.34 -20.10 23.99
N GLY A 615 19.39 -19.56 24.59
CA GLY A 615 19.54 -19.62 26.04
C GLY A 615 19.00 -18.34 26.71
N GLN A 616 18.61 -18.47 27.97
CA GLN A 616 18.23 -17.31 28.80
C GLN A 616 19.37 -16.27 28.79
N PRO A 617 19.12 -15.03 28.32
CA PRO A 617 20.15 -14.02 28.34
C PRO A 617 20.48 -13.59 29.78
N ALA A 618 21.77 -13.62 30.11
CA ALA A 618 22.32 -13.19 31.41
C ALA A 618 23.63 -12.41 31.19
N PRO A 619 23.56 -11.20 30.61
CA PRO A 619 24.77 -10.43 30.34
C PRO A 619 25.52 -10.05 31.61
N ALA A 620 26.83 -10.28 31.61
CA ALA A 620 27.76 -9.73 32.58
C ALA A 620 28.25 -8.36 32.06
N VAL A 621 28.43 -7.40 32.94
CA VAL A 621 28.87 -6.04 32.59
C VAL A 621 30.20 -5.69 33.25
N ALA A 622 31.02 -4.90 32.56
CA ALA A 622 32.24 -4.38 33.13
C ALA A 622 31.94 -3.37 34.26
N ALA A 623 32.67 -3.45 35.36
CA ALA A 623 32.45 -2.58 36.55
C ALA A 623 32.42 -1.08 36.20
N ALA A 624 33.18 -0.66 35.17
CA ALA A 624 33.27 0.73 34.74
C ALA A 624 31.96 1.33 34.17
N ILE A 625 31.07 0.48 33.68
CA ILE A 625 29.79 0.91 33.09
C ILE A 625 28.60 0.72 34.05
N VAL A 626 28.81 0.08 35.21
CA VAL A 626 27.79 -0.07 36.23
C VAL A 626 27.53 1.30 36.85
N PRO A 627 26.28 1.80 36.94
CA PRO A 627 25.99 3.09 37.50
C PRO A 627 26.47 3.22 38.98
N ALA A 628 27.17 4.29 39.30
CA ALA A 628 27.57 4.58 40.66
C ALA A 628 26.37 4.91 41.59
N GLY A 629 25.29 5.38 40.98
CA GLY A 629 24.05 5.72 41.69
C GLY A 629 22.84 5.17 40.99
N VAL A 630 21.88 4.65 41.73
CA VAL A 630 20.62 4.10 41.26
C VAL A 630 19.44 4.91 41.76
N SER A 631 18.43 5.09 40.94
CA SER A 631 17.13 5.60 41.40
C SER A 631 16.31 4.47 42.02
N ILE A 632 15.28 4.81 42.77
CA ILE A 632 14.36 3.83 43.35
C ILE A 632 13.71 3.01 42.22
N SER A 633 13.34 3.65 41.09
CA SER A 633 12.79 2.95 39.94
C SER A 633 13.79 2.00 39.29
N ALA A 634 15.07 2.36 39.25
CA ALA A 634 16.15 1.50 38.79
C ALA A 634 16.35 0.27 39.69
N TYR A 635 16.30 0.48 40.99
CA TYR A 635 16.36 -0.62 41.95
C TYR A 635 15.14 -1.55 41.86
N ASN A 636 13.96 -0.96 41.71
CA ASN A 636 12.72 -1.75 41.45
C ASN A 636 12.83 -2.60 40.17
N SER A 637 13.38 -2.04 39.08
CA SER A 637 13.63 -2.80 37.85
C SER A 637 14.64 -3.94 38.07
N LEU A 638 15.69 -3.71 38.88
CA LEU A 638 16.69 -4.72 39.22
C LEU A 638 16.09 -5.90 39.98
N VAL A 639 15.21 -5.64 40.95
CA VAL A 639 14.49 -6.67 41.71
C VAL A 639 13.48 -7.42 40.83
N ALA A 640 12.71 -6.69 40.01
CA ALA A 640 11.68 -7.27 39.14
C ALA A 640 12.28 -8.16 38.02
N CYS A 641 13.38 -7.71 37.41
CA CYS A 641 14.11 -8.45 36.38
C CYS A 641 15.50 -7.83 36.17
N PRO A 642 16.61 -8.49 36.56
CA PRO A 642 17.95 -7.95 36.37
C PRO A 642 18.27 -7.59 34.91
N TYR A 643 17.76 -8.35 33.93
CA TYR A 643 17.91 -8.01 32.52
C TYR A 643 17.20 -6.70 32.15
N GLN A 644 16.03 -6.40 32.73
CA GLN A 644 15.34 -5.12 32.52
C GLN A 644 16.20 -3.96 33.06
N PHE A 645 16.81 -4.13 34.24
CA PHE A 645 17.74 -3.15 34.77
C PHE A 645 18.95 -2.95 33.86
N TYR A 646 19.54 -4.03 33.33
CA TYR A 646 20.63 -3.97 32.36
C TYR A 646 20.25 -3.16 31.12
N ALA A 647 19.12 -3.53 30.47
CA ALA A 647 18.71 -2.89 29.25
C ALA A 647 18.34 -1.40 29.48
N ARG A 648 17.52 -1.12 30.52
CA ARG A 648 16.95 0.21 30.75
C ARG A 648 17.93 1.19 31.40
N HIS A 649 18.69 0.74 32.41
CA HIS A 649 19.47 1.64 33.24
C HIS A 649 20.98 1.60 32.95
N ILE A 650 21.50 0.49 32.43
CA ILE A 650 22.91 0.40 32.02
C ILE A 650 23.05 0.77 30.55
N LEU A 651 22.32 0.11 29.66
CA LEU A 651 22.34 0.41 28.22
C LEU A 651 21.53 1.65 27.83
N ARG A 652 20.64 2.12 28.72
CA ARG A 652 19.74 3.26 28.53
C ARG A 652 18.80 3.07 27.32
N LEU A 653 18.35 1.85 27.09
CA LEU A 653 17.33 1.52 26.10
C LEU A 653 15.97 1.84 26.71
N ASN A 654 15.28 2.84 26.15
CA ASN A 654 13.92 3.19 26.53
C ASN A 654 13.06 3.18 25.28
N GLU A 655 11.78 2.85 25.41
CA GLU A 655 10.81 3.16 24.38
C GLU A 655 10.82 4.67 24.11
N LEU A 656 10.64 5.00 22.84
CA LEU A 656 10.44 6.40 22.50
C LEU A 656 9.04 6.81 22.98
N ASP A 657 8.95 7.93 23.68
CA ASP A 657 7.64 8.47 24.06
C ASP A 657 6.78 8.64 22.80
N GLU A 658 5.57 8.12 22.79
CA GLU A 658 4.62 8.38 21.72
C GLU A 658 4.06 9.80 21.83
N VAL A 659 3.79 10.43 20.68
CA VAL A 659 3.06 11.70 20.66
C VAL A 659 1.60 11.40 20.95
N GLN A 660 1.10 11.81 22.08
CA GLN A 660 -0.22 11.45 22.56
C GLN A 660 -1.26 12.54 22.28
N GLU A 661 -2.45 12.11 21.86
CA GLU A 661 -3.54 13.01 21.48
C GLU A 661 -4.38 13.50 22.67
N GLY A 662 -4.07 13.08 23.89
CA GLY A 662 -4.86 13.41 25.07
C GLY A 662 -4.12 13.23 26.38
N VAL A 663 -4.78 13.61 27.46
CA VAL A 663 -4.27 13.54 28.84
C VAL A 663 -4.28 12.09 29.33
N GLU A 664 -3.13 11.61 29.77
CA GLU A 664 -2.97 10.28 30.33
C GLU A 664 -3.16 10.21 31.84
N LYS A 665 -3.28 8.95 32.32
CA LYS A 665 -3.34 8.68 33.77
C LYS A 665 -2.10 9.16 34.52
N ARG A 666 -0.94 9.19 33.86
CA ARG A 666 0.31 9.71 34.40
C ARG A 666 0.22 11.22 34.66
N ASP A 667 -0.24 11.98 33.67
CA ASP A 667 -0.38 13.44 33.78
C ASP A 667 -1.34 13.82 34.90
N TYR A 668 -2.43 13.08 35.04
CA TYR A 668 -3.37 13.21 36.14
C TYR A 668 -2.69 12.98 37.50
N GLY A 669 -1.90 11.91 37.61
CA GLY A 669 -1.14 11.63 38.84
C GLY A 669 -0.21 12.77 39.23
N GLU A 670 0.58 13.28 38.27
CA GLU A 670 1.51 14.40 38.48
C GLU A 670 0.79 15.68 38.95
N ARG A 671 -0.40 15.98 38.38
CA ARG A 671 -1.22 17.12 38.80
C ARG A 671 -1.76 16.95 40.22
N VAL A 672 -2.19 15.76 40.60
CA VAL A 672 -2.66 15.47 41.96
C VAL A 672 -1.53 15.69 42.97
N HIS A 673 -0.32 15.25 42.68
CA HIS A 673 0.86 15.49 43.54
C HIS A 673 1.16 16.98 43.67
N ASP A 674 1.14 17.77 42.58
CA ASP A 674 1.38 19.21 42.60
C ASP A 674 0.30 19.95 43.42
N ILE A 675 -0.98 19.57 43.25
CA ILE A 675 -2.07 20.14 44.06
C ILE A 675 -1.85 19.90 45.54
N LEU A 676 -1.52 18.69 45.93
CA LEU A 676 -1.35 18.33 47.34
C LEU A 676 -0.10 18.98 47.95
N GLN A 677 1.00 19.08 47.16
CA GLN A 677 2.19 19.82 47.59
C GLN A 677 1.88 21.30 47.86
N ARG A 678 1.20 21.98 46.92
CA ARG A 678 0.84 23.40 47.09
C ARG A 678 -0.16 23.61 48.24
N PHE A 679 -1.09 22.68 48.38
CA PHE A 679 -2.08 22.75 49.46
C PHE A 679 -1.41 22.65 50.84
N HIS A 680 -0.58 21.63 51.08
CA HIS A 680 0.09 21.46 52.36
C HIS A 680 1.20 22.47 52.61
N GLY A 681 1.82 22.99 51.56
CA GLY A 681 2.74 24.13 51.67
C GLY A 681 2.06 25.40 52.17
N ARG A 682 0.76 25.56 51.88
CA ARG A 682 -0.05 26.70 52.33
C ARG A 682 -0.83 26.41 53.63
N TYR A 683 -1.29 25.20 53.81
CA TYR A 683 -2.07 24.70 54.96
C TYR A 683 -1.42 23.44 55.55
N PRO A 684 -0.39 23.59 56.41
CA PRO A 684 0.28 22.43 57.03
C PRO A 684 -0.63 21.60 57.95
N GLN A 685 -1.73 22.18 58.40
CA GLN A 685 -2.76 21.53 59.23
C GLN A 685 -4.14 21.89 58.69
N VAL A 686 -5.04 20.95 58.70
CA VAL A 686 -6.45 21.13 58.27
C VAL A 686 -7.35 21.28 59.50
N THR A 687 -6.99 20.61 60.61
CA THR A 687 -7.69 20.74 61.88
C THR A 687 -7.52 22.16 62.43
N GLY A 688 -8.64 22.84 62.76
CA GLY A 688 -8.70 24.20 63.17
C GLY A 688 -9.17 25.20 62.12
N HIS A 689 -9.35 24.77 60.91
CA HIS A 689 -9.97 25.58 59.85
C HIS A 689 -11.39 25.08 59.54
N LEU A 690 -12.21 25.94 58.92
CA LEU A 690 -13.52 25.51 58.45
C LEU A 690 -13.37 24.58 57.24
N ARG A 691 -14.10 23.49 57.25
CA ARG A 691 -14.05 22.51 56.16
C ARG A 691 -14.33 23.15 54.80
N GLU A 692 -15.29 24.05 54.73
CA GLU A 692 -15.66 24.78 53.51
C GLU A 692 -14.50 25.67 52.99
N GLU A 693 -13.71 26.27 53.89
CA GLU A 693 -12.53 27.05 53.50
C GLU A 693 -11.43 26.16 52.90
N MET A 694 -11.23 24.97 53.46
CA MET A 694 -10.23 24.01 52.95
C MET A 694 -10.65 23.41 51.62
N GLU A 695 -11.94 23.09 51.45
CA GLU A 695 -12.50 22.64 50.16
C GLU A 695 -12.35 23.74 49.09
N ALA A 696 -12.70 25.00 49.43
CA ALA A 696 -12.54 26.11 48.49
C ALA A 696 -11.07 26.36 48.10
N ALA A 697 -10.13 26.23 49.04
CA ALA A 697 -8.69 26.38 48.79
C ALA A 697 -8.17 25.25 47.84
N LEU A 698 -8.60 23.99 48.07
CA LEU A 698 -8.26 22.87 47.19
C LEU A 698 -8.85 23.05 45.78
N HIS A 699 -10.09 23.52 45.67
CA HIS A 699 -10.70 23.82 44.37
C HIS A 699 -9.90 24.88 43.64
N GLN A 700 -9.55 26.00 44.29
CA GLN A 700 -8.79 27.07 43.67
C GLN A 700 -7.41 26.59 43.20
N ILE A 701 -6.67 25.86 44.05
CA ILE A 701 -5.34 25.31 43.68
C ILE A 701 -5.48 24.32 42.52
N SER A 702 -6.55 23.50 42.49
CA SER A 702 -6.80 22.54 41.43
C SER A 702 -7.06 23.22 40.09
N GLU A 703 -7.84 24.31 40.08
CA GLU A 703 -8.07 25.10 38.85
C GLU A 703 -6.78 25.73 38.35
N GLU A 704 -5.93 26.28 39.23
CA GLU A 704 -4.64 26.84 38.87
C GLU A 704 -3.72 25.77 38.25
N VAL A 705 -3.65 24.57 38.84
CA VAL A 705 -2.77 23.48 38.39
C VAL A 705 -3.27 22.84 37.06
N PHE A 706 -4.57 22.78 36.85
CA PHE A 706 -5.17 22.23 35.64
C PHE A 706 -5.35 23.27 34.51
N ALA A 707 -5.12 24.55 34.73
CA ALA A 707 -5.43 25.62 33.79
C ALA A 707 -4.83 25.40 32.40
N ASP A 708 -3.54 25.06 32.32
CA ASP A 708 -2.85 24.83 31.06
C ASP A 708 -3.42 23.61 30.32
N LEU A 709 -3.74 22.56 31.06
CA LEU A 709 -4.26 21.33 30.51
C LEU A 709 -5.68 21.52 29.96
N LEU A 710 -6.52 22.25 30.69
CA LEU A 710 -7.89 22.62 30.29
C LEU A 710 -7.93 23.52 29.04
N ALA A 711 -6.88 24.32 28.83
CA ALA A 711 -6.74 25.16 27.66
C ALA A 711 -6.35 24.32 26.39
N GLN A 712 -5.71 23.19 26.58
CA GLN A 712 -5.19 22.34 25.51
C GLN A 712 -6.14 21.19 25.14
N ASP A 713 -6.78 20.56 26.15
CA ASP A 713 -7.61 19.38 25.96
C ASP A 713 -8.92 19.43 26.76
N PHE A 714 -10.03 19.32 26.04
CA PHE A 714 -11.36 19.25 26.68
C PHE A 714 -11.52 18.03 27.60
N ALA A 715 -10.85 16.91 27.29
CA ALA A 715 -10.89 15.69 28.11
C ALA A 715 -10.30 15.89 29.52
N ALA A 716 -9.42 16.88 29.70
CA ALA A 716 -8.87 17.25 30.99
C ALA A 716 -9.96 17.62 32.02
N ARG A 717 -11.13 18.09 31.57
CA ARG A 717 -12.28 18.35 32.47
C ARG A 717 -12.79 17.07 33.15
N ALA A 718 -12.73 15.93 32.51
CA ALA A 718 -13.12 14.66 33.11
C ALA A 718 -12.15 14.26 34.25
N TRP A 719 -10.85 14.51 34.06
CA TRP A 719 -9.83 14.25 35.07
C TRP A 719 -9.97 15.20 36.27
N LEU A 720 -10.19 16.47 36.00
CA LEU A 720 -10.47 17.44 37.06
C LEU A 720 -11.73 17.09 37.84
N ALA A 721 -12.81 16.71 37.17
CA ALA A 721 -14.05 16.28 37.84
C ALA A 721 -13.86 15.00 38.66
N ARG A 722 -13.00 14.08 38.23
CA ARG A 722 -12.63 12.87 38.97
C ARG A 722 -11.86 13.26 40.26
N TRP A 723 -10.94 14.20 40.18
CA TRP A 723 -10.22 14.74 41.35
C TRP A 723 -11.17 15.39 42.32
N TYR A 724 -12.08 16.22 41.86
CA TYR A 724 -13.07 16.91 42.74
C TYR A 724 -13.91 15.94 43.58
N LYS A 725 -14.27 14.76 43.03
CA LYS A 725 -14.95 13.71 43.80
C LYS A 725 -14.14 13.23 45.02
N SER A 726 -12.80 13.29 44.93
CA SER A 726 -11.91 12.80 45.98
C SER A 726 -11.59 13.86 47.08
N LEU A 727 -11.87 15.15 46.83
CA LEU A 727 -11.55 16.22 47.78
C LEU A 727 -12.18 16.04 49.18
N PRO A 728 -13.50 15.76 49.28
CA PRO A 728 -14.11 15.61 50.60
C PRO A 728 -13.50 14.43 51.40
N ALA A 729 -13.24 13.29 50.69
CA ALA A 729 -12.62 12.13 51.30
C ALA A 729 -11.15 12.36 51.67
N TYR A 730 -10.44 13.21 50.93
CA TYR A 730 -9.06 13.57 51.24
C TYR A 730 -8.99 14.42 52.49
N LEU A 731 -9.83 15.42 52.63
CA LEU A 731 -9.88 16.27 53.83
C LEU A 731 -10.28 15.50 55.09
N GLU A 732 -11.21 14.54 54.96
CA GLU A 732 -11.61 13.65 56.04
C GLU A 732 -10.44 12.77 56.49
N TRP A 733 -9.78 12.08 55.53
CA TRP A 733 -8.57 11.29 55.76
C TRP A 733 -7.45 12.11 56.40
N GLN A 734 -7.22 13.33 55.93
CA GLN A 734 -6.21 14.23 56.50
C GLN A 734 -6.54 14.61 57.96
N GLY A 735 -7.80 14.95 58.25
CA GLY A 735 -8.27 15.21 59.60
C GLY A 735 -8.08 14.02 60.56
N GLU A 736 -8.35 12.78 60.07
CA GLU A 736 -8.11 11.54 60.82
C GLU A 736 -6.59 11.35 61.10
N ASN A 737 -5.74 11.62 60.10
CA ASN A 737 -4.29 11.51 60.23
C ASN A 737 -3.75 12.49 61.26
N GLU A 738 -4.23 13.73 61.23
CA GLU A 738 -3.90 14.77 62.26
C GLU A 738 -4.42 14.40 63.65
N ALA A 739 -5.61 13.79 63.76
CA ALA A 739 -6.16 13.35 65.04
C ALA A 739 -5.33 12.22 65.67
N GLN A 740 -4.61 11.43 64.86
CA GLN A 740 -3.63 10.44 65.35
C GLN A 740 -2.30 11.09 65.80
N GLY A 741 -2.20 12.40 65.70
CA GLY A 741 -1.04 13.17 66.12
C GLY A 741 0.00 13.43 65.03
N TRP A 742 -0.23 12.96 63.82
CA TRP A 742 0.67 13.19 62.70
C TRP A 742 0.54 14.65 62.20
N ARG A 743 1.67 15.25 61.88
CA ARG A 743 1.74 16.63 61.35
C ARG A 743 2.59 16.66 60.10
N TYR A 744 2.11 17.32 59.05
CA TYR A 744 2.87 17.59 57.86
C TYR A 744 4.19 18.30 58.18
N ALA A 745 5.30 17.78 57.69
CA ALA A 745 6.63 18.36 57.85
C ALA A 745 7.21 18.84 56.52
N GLU A 746 7.26 17.97 55.51
CA GLU A 746 7.87 18.26 54.22
C GLU A 746 7.12 17.55 53.08
N ALA A 747 7.15 18.16 51.87
CA ALA A 747 6.74 17.49 50.61
C ALA A 747 7.86 17.57 49.58
N GLU A 748 7.85 16.61 48.63
CA GLU A 748 8.76 16.55 47.49
C GLU A 748 10.25 16.62 47.90
N SER A 749 10.58 16.10 49.09
CA SER A 749 11.92 16.12 49.67
C SER A 749 12.84 15.15 48.92
N LYS A 750 13.93 15.70 48.34
CA LYS A 750 14.94 14.92 47.59
C LYS A 750 15.98 14.39 48.57
N PHE A 751 16.42 13.15 48.32
CA PHE A 751 17.55 12.57 49.02
C PHE A 751 18.58 12.00 48.03
N ASP A 752 19.87 12.10 48.40
CA ASP A 752 20.99 11.45 47.69
C ASP A 752 21.86 10.80 48.77
N TRP A 753 21.74 9.52 48.89
CA TRP A 753 22.25 8.77 50.02
C TRP A 753 23.35 7.78 49.58
N GLU A 754 24.45 7.73 50.31
CA GLU A 754 25.58 6.85 49.99
C GLU A 754 25.65 5.71 50.98
N LEU A 755 25.56 4.47 50.48
CA LEU A 755 25.54 3.23 51.23
C LEU A 755 26.67 2.35 50.72
N GLU A 756 27.77 2.21 51.47
CA GLU A 756 28.88 1.36 51.10
C GLU A 756 29.31 1.44 49.60
N GLY A 757 29.42 2.67 49.11
CA GLY A 757 29.83 2.94 47.73
C GLY A 757 28.71 2.80 46.67
N VAL A 758 27.47 2.60 47.10
CA VAL A 758 26.24 2.67 46.24
C VAL A 758 25.47 3.92 46.61
N ARG A 759 25.17 4.78 45.61
CA ARG A 759 24.32 5.96 45.82
C ARG A 759 22.87 5.64 45.50
N LEU A 760 21.95 5.87 46.44
CA LEU A 760 20.51 5.75 46.22
C LEU A 760 19.89 7.14 46.16
N ARG A 761 19.20 7.44 45.06
CA ARG A 761 18.54 8.73 44.84
C ARG A 761 17.03 8.57 44.72
N GLY A 762 16.34 9.54 45.35
CA GLY A 762 14.88 9.55 45.28
C GLY A 762 14.30 10.87 45.69
N ARG A 763 12.99 10.91 45.69
CA ARG A 763 12.18 12.01 46.15
C ARG A 763 10.93 11.41 46.78
N ILE A 764 10.62 11.79 48.00
CA ILE A 764 9.40 11.41 48.72
C ILE A 764 8.29 12.42 48.42
N ASP A 765 7.07 11.95 48.32
CA ASP A 765 5.93 12.85 48.12
C ASP A 765 5.59 13.64 49.38
N ARG A 766 5.65 12.99 50.56
CA ARG A 766 5.31 13.63 51.82
C ARG A 766 5.99 12.95 53.02
N LEU A 767 6.43 13.78 53.97
CA LEU A 767 6.91 13.39 55.30
C LEU A 767 6.00 13.99 56.35
N ASP A 768 5.49 13.17 57.26
CA ASP A 768 4.77 13.58 58.46
C ASP A 768 5.58 13.22 59.71
N VAL A 769 5.42 14.01 60.78
CA VAL A 769 6.10 13.77 62.06
C VAL A 769 5.11 13.70 63.23
N ARG A 770 5.45 12.83 64.18
CA ARG A 770 4.73 12.68 65.44
C ARG A 770 5.73 12.50 66.57
N ALA A 771 5.92 13.53 67.41
CA ALA A 771 7.03 13.62 68.39
C ALA A 771 8.40 13.37 67.71
N GLU A 772 9.03 12.21 67.95
CA GLU A 772 10.30 11.85 67.34
C GLU A 772 10.10 10.83 66.14
N GLU A 773 8.89 10.36 65.97
CA GLU A 773 8.58 9.39 64.90
C GLU A 773 8.31 10.10 63.57
N LYS A 774 8.78 9.49 62.49
CA LYS A 774 8.58 9.95 61.11
C LYS A 774 7.76 8.95 60.33
N LEU A 775 6.86 9.45 59.49
CA LEU A 775 6.00 8.67 58.59
C LEU A 775 6.19 9.18 57.16
N VAL A 776 6.57 8.28 56.28
CA VAL A 776 6.63 8.59 54.83
C VAL A 776 5.33 8.21 54.19
N LEU A 777 4.76 9.14 53.41
CA LEU A 777 3.55 8.95 52.64
C LEU A 777 3.83 9.16 51.13
N ASP A 778 3.33 8.24 50.32
CA ASP A 778 3.47 8.31 48.85
C ASP A 778 2.05 8.21 48.21
N TYR A 779 1.68 9.25 47.49
CA TYR A 779 0.35 9.35 46.87
C TYR A 779 0.23 8.51 45.62
N LYS A 780 -0.84 7.75 45.46
CA LYS A 780 -1.12 6.92 44.28
C LYS A 780 -2.56 7.09 43.82
N THR A 781 -2.73 7.39 42.52
CA THR A 781 -4.02 7.45 41.85
C THR A 781 -4.45 6.06 41.37
N GLN A 782 -4.25 5.03 42.20
CA GLN A 782 -4.55 3.62 41.98
C GLN A 782 -5.47 3.09 43.09
N SER A 783 -6.19 2.02 42.81
CA SER A 783 -7.08 1.42 43.79
C SER A 783 -6.33 0.82 44.98
N GLU A 784 -6.98 0.87 46.16
CA GLU A 784 -6.51 0.25 47.39
C GLU A 784 -6.08 -1.21 47.16
N GLN A 785 -6.91 -1.98 46.39
CA GLN A 785 -6.62 -3.39 46.07
C GLN A 785 -5.34 -3.55 45.25
N ALA A 786 -5.11 -2.67 44.29
CA ALA A 786 -3.90 -2.71 43.47
C ALA A 786 -2.65 -2.45 44.34
N LEU A 787 -2.73 -1.50 45.23
CA LEU A 787 -1.63 -1.19 46.18
C LEU A 787 -1.40 -2.31 47.19
N ARG A 788 -2.47 -2.92 47.72
CA ARG A 788 -2.36 -4.14 48.56
C ARG A 788 -1.68 -5.30 47.83
N ASN A 789 -2.02 -5.51 46.55
CA ASN A 789 -1.37 -6.52 45.73
C ASN A 789 0.12 -6.21 45.51
N LYS A 790 0.48 -4.92 45.34
CA LYS A 790 1.85 -4.48 45.18
C LYS A 790 2.71 -4.71 46.43
N LEU A 791 2.11 -4.58 47.62
CA LEU A 791 2.76 -4.84 48.91
C LEU A 791 2.56 -6.29 49.43
N ARG A 792 2.03 -7.20 48.59
CA ARG A 792 1.70 -8.56 49.01
C ARG A 792 2.92 -9.38 49.39
N GLU A 793 3.96 -9.28 48.57
CA GLU A 793 5.22 -9.99 48.78
C GLU A 793 6.25 -9.03 49.34
N PRO A 794 6.75 -9.25 50.56
CA PRO A 794 7.72 -8.36 51.19
C PRO A 794 8.98 -8.18 50.33
N GLY A 795 9.36 -6.95 50.08
CA GLY A 795 10.58 -6.59 49.35
C GLY A 795 10.52 -6.73 47.85
N GLU A 796 9.39 -7.07 47.22
CA GLU A 796 9.22 -6.98 45.75
C GLU A 796 9.06 -5.52 45.32
N ASP A 797 8.24 -4.71 46.03
CA ASP A 797 8.23 -3.28 45.88
C ASP A 797 9.20 -2.64 46.87
N VAL A 798 10.21 -1.97 46.36
CA VAL A 798 11.26 -1.37 47.18
C VAL A 798 11.00 0.09 47.58
N GLN A 799 9.94 0.71 47.06
CA GLN A 799 9.71 2.14 47.13
C GLN A 799 9.58 2.63 48.59
N LEU A 800 8.61 2.07 49.32
CA LEU A 800 8.37 2.48 50.73
C LEU A 800 9.56 2.15 51.64
N ALA A 801 10.18 0.98 51.46
CA ALA A 801 11.35 0.56 52.21
C ALA A 801 12.54 1.49 52.02
N CYS A 802 12.83 1.89 50.78
CA CYS A 802 13.89 2.84 50.45
C CYS A 802 13.61 4.24 50.99
N TYR A 803 12.38 4.70 50.95
CA TYR A 803 11.98 5.98 51.51
C TYR A 803 12.11 6.00 53.03
N ALA A 804 11.60 4.93 53.68
CA ALA A 804 11.74 4.81 55.14
C ALA A 804 13.19 4.77 55.58
N TYR A 805 14.04 4.04 54.87
CA TYR A 805 15.47 4.00 55.17
C TYR A 805 16.13 5.38 55.05
N ALA A 806 15.85 6.09 53.94
CA ALA A 806 16.46 7.39 53.65
C ALA A 806 16.09 8.47 54.68
N HIS A 807 14.92 8.38 55.29
CA HIS A 807 14.41 9.35 56.26
C HIS A 807 14.42 8.88 57.71
N GLU A 808 14.94 7.67 57.97
CA GLU A 808 14.88 7.01 59.28
C GLU A 808 13.43 7.00 59.83
N ALA A 809 12.48 6.64 58.94
CA ALA A 809 11.08 6.67 59.28
C ALA A 809 10.65 5.40 60.02
N ALA A 810 9.82 5.59 61.04
CA ALA A 810 9.26 4.49 61.83
C ALA A 810 8.16 3.77 61.05
N ASP A 811 7.54 4.47 60.08
CA ASP A 811 6.43 3.93 59.27
C ASP A 811 6.43 4.51 57.86
N ALA A 812 5.84 3.79 56.92
CA ALA A 812 5.70 4.22 55.51
C ALA A 812 4.42 3.63 54.91
N ALA A 813 3.70 4.42 54.12
CA ALA A 813 2.45 3.98 53.51
C ALA A 813 2.20 4.59 52.12
N PHE A 814 1.50 3.86 51.28
CA PHE A 814 0.83 4.42 50.11
C PHE A 814 -0.49 5.06 50.53
N VAL A 815 -0.84 6.21 49.95
CA VAL A 815 -2.16 6.83 50.06
C VAL A 815 -2.88 6.68 48.74
N SER A 816 -3.83 5.72 48.69
CA SER A 816 -4.71 5.52 47.55
C SER A 816 -5.71 6.65 47.41
N ILE A 817 -5.72 7.33 46.27
CA ILE A 817 -6.69 8.40 45.93
C ILE A 817 -7.40 7.97 44.66
N GLU A 818 -8.54 7.32 44.79
CA GLU A 818 -9.27 6.84 43.63
C GLU A 818 -10.78 6.90 43.83
N ASP A 819 -11.47 7.45 42.84
CA ASP A 819 -12.93 7.44 42.68
C ASP A 819 -13.73 7.87 43.91
N GLY A 820 -13.29 8.99 44.52
CA GLY A 820 -13.93 9.58 45.72
C GLY A 820 -13.57 8.85 47.03
N LYS A 821 -12.57 8.00 47.04
CA LYS A 821 -12.08 7.31 48.24
C LYS A 821 -10.63 7.61 48.47
N VAL A 822 -10.26 7.79 49.71
CA VAL A 822 -8.86 7.94 50.14
C VAL A 822 -8.59 6.93 51.24
N LYS A 823 -7.56 6.11 51.05
CA LYS A 823 -7.20 5.05 52.01
C LYS A 823 -5.68 4.93 52.13
N ARG A 824 -5.23 4.75 53.35
CA ARG A 824 -3.84 4.45 53.66
C ARG A 824 -3.63 2.93 53.54
N VAL A 825 -2.55 2.53 52.85
CA VAL A 825 -2.16 1.14 52.57
C VAL A 825 -0.72 0.95 53.08
N GLU A 826 -0.57 0.15 54.11
CA GLU A 826 0.69 -0.08 54.81
C GLU A 826 1.26 -1.46 54.43
N PRO A 827 2.60 -1.63 54.46
CA PRO A 827 3.23 -2.93 54.50
C PRO A 827 2.72 -3.75 55.71
N LYS A 828 2.73 -5.06 55.60
CA LYS A 828 2.33 -5.96 56.72
C LYS A 828 3.45 -6.17 57.68
N ASP A 829 4.69 -6.04 57.25
CA ASP A 829 5.90 -6.27 58.03
C ASP A 829 6.41 -4.96 58.63
N ASP A 830 7.30 -5.11 59.63
CA ASP A 830 7.97 -4.01 60.28
C ASP A 830 8.76 -3.14 59.29
N VAL A 831 8.38 -1.88 59.17
CA VAL A 831 8.94 -0.96 58.15
C VAL A 831 10.42 -0.71 58.36
N PRO A 832 10.98 -0.45 59.57
CA PRO A 832 12.41 -0.32 59.82
C PRO A 832 13.20 -1.57 59.44
N LEU A 833 12.68 -2.75 59.68
CA LEU A 833 13.33 -4.02 59.34
C LEU A 833 13.33 -4.20 57.80
N LEU A 834 12.21 -3.95 57.14
CA LEU A 834 12.16 -3.97 55.68
C LEU A 834 13.09 -2.95 55.05
N ALA A 835 13.22 -1.76 55.61
CA ALA A 835 14.10 -0.71 55.19
C ALA A 835 15.56 -1.17 55.22
N GLN A 836 15.98 -1.74 56.37
CA GLN A 836 17.34 -2.26 56.55
C GLN A 836 17.66 -3.42 55.59
N LEU A 837 16.78 -4.41 55.50
CA LEU A 837 16.97 -5.57 54.63
C LEU A 837 17.07 -5.19 53.14
N ASN A 838 16.26 -4.19 52.69
CA ASN A 838 16.33 -3.69 51.31
C ASN A 838 17.62 -2.92 51.05
N ALA A 839 18.12 -2.14 52.01
CA ALA A 839 19.38 -1.42 51.93
C ALA A 839 20.57 -2.40 51.80
N GLU A 840 20.62 -3.41 52.68
CA GLU A 840 21.65 -4.48 52.62
C GLU A 840 21.60 -5.27 51.29
N ARG A 841 20.40 -5.63 50.84
CA ARG A 841 20.20 -6.31 49.55
C ARG A 841 20.71 -5.46 48.38
N LEU A 842 20.41 -4.15 48.38
CA LEU A 842 20.89 -3.23 47.32
C LEU A 842 22.41 -3.24 47.20
N VAL A 843 23.10 -3.12 48.35
CA VAL A 843 24.58 -3.16 48.40
C VAL A 843 25.10 -4.49 47.85
N GLN A 844 24.59 -5.62 48.35
CA GLN A 844 25.03 -6.96 47.97
C GLN A 844 24.83 -7.22 46.45
N VAL A 845 23.66 -6.84 45.91
CA VAL A 845 23.36 -7.06 44.49
C VAL A 845 24.22 -6.17 43.62
N MET A 846 24.39 -4.89 43.96
CA MET A 846 25.22 -3.94 43.19
C MET A 846 26.72 -4.36 43.22
N GLU A 847 27.20 -4.86 44.36
CA GLU A 847 28.55 -5.43 44.47
C GLU A 847 28.70 -6.67 43.58
N SER A 848 27.73 -7.58 43.61
CA SER A 848 27.73 -8.76 42.71
C SER A 848 27.75 -8.34 41.24
N VAL A 849 26.96 -7.35 40.83
CA VAL A 849 26.96 -6.84 39.45
C VAL A 849 28.33 -6.24 39.06
N ARG A 850 28.96 -5.48 39.98
CA ARG A 850 30.30 -4.92 39.75
C ARG A 850 31.37 -6.01 39.63
N ASN A 851 31.17 -7.13 40.32
CA ASN A 851 32.06 -8.32 40.25
C ASN A 851 31.78 -9.22 39.03
N GLY A 852 30.91 -8.77 38.10
CA GLY A 852 30.64 -9.45 36.82
C GLY A 852 29.63 -10.58 36.91
N VAL A 853 28.82 -10.65 37.96
CA VAL A 853 27.68 -11.58 37.99
C VAL A 853 26.67 -11.17 36.89
N GLY A 854 26.23 -12.17 36.10
CA GLY A 854 25.29 -11.95 35.00
C GLY A 854 23.94 -11.45 35.47
N LEU A 855 23.30 -10.66 34.63
CA LEU A 855 21.97 -10.07 34.86
C LEU A 855 20.90 -10.86 34.08
N PRO A 856 20.33 -11.93 34.65
CA PRO A 856 19.44 -12.85 33.93
C PRO A 856 18.08 -12.24 33.63
N ALA A 857 17.46 -12.70 32.53
CA ALA A 857 16.09 -12.35 32.14
C ALA A 857 15.09 -13.28 32.87
N ASN A 858 14.95 -13.09 34.17
CA ASN A 858 14.16 -13.97 35.06
C ASN A 858 12.87 -13.34 35.59
N GLY A 859 12.38 -12.27 34.98
CA GLY A 859 11.14 -11.63 35.39
C GLY A 859 9.94 -12.61 35.33
N ILE A 860 9.03 -12.44 36.30
CA ILE A 860 7.77 -13.21 36.35
C ILE A 860 6.79 -12.72 35.28
N ASP A 861 5.77 -13.51 34.96
CA ASP A 861 4.83 -13.19 33.87
C ASP A 861 4.08 -11.88 34.10
N ALA A 862 3.76 -11.53 35.35
CA ALA A 862 3.16 -10.23 35.67
C ALA A 862 4.05 -9.02 35.31
N VAL A 863 5.37 -9.16 35.44
CA VAL A 863 6.36 -8.17 35.02
C VAL A 863 6.57 -8.20 33.52
N CYS A 864 6.67 -9.41 32.94
CA CYS A 864 6.95 -9.58 31.51
C CYS A 864 5.80 -9.15 30.60
N GLY A 865 4.55 -9.20 31.08
CA GLY A 865 3.36 -8.82 30.31
C GLY A 865 3.36 -7.36 29.82
N TYR A 866 4.01 -6.47 30.58
CA TYR A 866 4.10 -5.04 30.29
C TYR A 866 5.55 -4.57 30.09
N CYS A 867 6.48 -5.50 29.86
CA CYS A 867 7.90 -5.19 29.74
C CYS A 867 8.24 -4.79 28.32
N GLU A 868 8.70 -3.57 28.14
CA GLU A 868 9.16 -3.00 26.87
C GLU A 868 10.42 -3.73 26.33
N MET A 869 11.15 -4.42 27.19
CA MET A 869 12.36 -5.17 26.81
C MET A 869 12.07 -6.59 26.30
N ARG A 870 10.80 -7.00 26.18
CA ARG A 870 10.40 -8.35 25.80
C ARG A 870 10.93 -8.76 24.43
N GLY A 871 10.94 -7.83 23.46
CA GLY A 871 11.47 -8.07 22.11
C GLY A 871 12.98 -8.33 22.07
N ILE A 872 13.73 -7.80 23.05
CA ILE A 872 15.18 -7.97 23.17
C ILE A 872 15.53 -9.21 23.97
N CYS A 873 14.85 -9.46 25.10
CA CYS A 873 15.11 -10.61 25.94
C CYS A 873 14.57 -11.93 25.36
N ARG A 874 13.60 -11.87 24.46
CA ARG A 874 13.00 -13.02 23.73
C ARG A 874 12.55 -14.18 24.62
N LYS A 875 11.92 -13.86 25.75
CA LYS A 875 11.51 -14.88 26.74
C LYS A 875 10.72 -16.04 26.13
N GLY A 876 9.89 -15.80 25.12
CA GLY A 876 9.11 -16.85 24.45
C GLY A 876 9.91 -17.83 23.58
N GLU A 877 11.20 -17.57 23.33
CA GLU A 877 12.06 -18.42 22.49
C GLU A 877 12.97 -19.35 23.30
N TRP A 878 13.22 -19.05 24.57
CA TRP A 878 14.14 -19.82 25.43
C TRP A 878 13.46 -20.36 26.70
N SER A 879 12.23 -19.97 27.01
CA SER A 879 11.46 -20.43 28.17
C SER A 879 10.60 -21.64 27.88
#